data_296566b19beb8974ac00cec6dd88cbdf
#
_entry.id   296566b19beb8974ac00cec6dd88cbdf
#
_cell.length_a   1.000
_cell.length_b   1.000
_cell.length_c   1.000
_cell.angle_alpha   90.00
_cell.angle_beta   90.00
_cell.angle_gamma   90.00
#
_symmetry.space_group_name_H-M   'P 1'
#
loop_
_entity.id
_entity.type
_entity.pdbx_description
1 polymer ?
#
loop_
_entity_poly.entity_id
_entity_poly.type
_entity_poly.pdbx_seq_one_letter_code
_entity_poly.pdbx_strand_id
1 'polypeptide(L)'
;MYRFNNLLNLACMGILSRYILREHIGPFIFALVITLFVLIIDLVPDIVELIIGKNLDALTVLWVFVLNLAWMLALAVPMACLIATLMAFGRLSSDMELLAIRTSGINMLRIIAPILIVSMILGGGLVWFNNEVLPDANHRARVLMSDIRVMRPTLSIQSNVFLTDIPGYFILLGDIDHETSRIRDVLIYDQRYSNVRRTITADRGYLEYLEGGQVLSFELEDGEIYESDVTDPTRYRRVLFKKQVFNIRDVSRELRKTSSEYRGDREMSTSEMLAETEDLRENIGNYRDEINKLILSHKDPNQVLRGETKTLREDRMDEIDAVKVSYVIDALNNMRNTMNILKNNYRKINQVQKSINVYLLEVHKKFSIPAACVVFVLIGAPLGMLSRRGGMGTAIGISVGLFIIYWAFLIGGEELSDRGITSPVMSMWAPNILIGAIGLLLLYQLITEKSVLQIINKFRNSRLGSRLSDWMERISKLLKGELEKKGDEPKSKAIWRKHIRPIKILDSYLLGKFMKAVILSLFVFVIIMHLVHLIEHLDTYIDKHASITDVLKYYLYTTPFIIVLTIPIATLLGAIFTIGLMARRNELLAIKASGVSLWRIALPLLIAGFIISVCVFIASEEILPYTNQQKQEIRYAKIEKQPQYKEEYYTNFHRRGDFGRIFNFRLYNPRQNLGKDVQIHTFDENRLLRLIKAKEFVWLDTVWVAVDGTQTIFSAAELPEKRDSIIEFDSLYLSSLTEKPERFTRRNIDPRDFGYDQTIADLKEEIEIREKNGISATPEKVYLRFKYSIPLTSFIIILIAVPLAADPKRGSPAIGFAFAIGISFTYMILFEVFRTLGTSGKLSPPLSAWSVNAIFFLVGLVMMFKAR
;
A
#
# COMPACT_ATOMS: atom_id res chain seq x y z
N MET A 1 28.91 17.39 17.36
CA MET A 1 28.67 18.74 16.81
C MET A 1 29.94 19.52 16.52
N TYR A 2 31.02 19.49 17.35
CA TYR A 2 32.28 20.23 17.09
C TYR A 2 33.14 19.69 15.93
N ARG A 3 33.06 18.40 15.58
CA ARG A 3 33.81 17.81 14.45
C ARG A 3 33.16 18.00 13.07
N PHE A 4 31.84 18.28 12.99
CA PHE A 4 31.16 18.60 11.73
C PHE A 4 31.44 20.02 11.24
N ASN A 5 31.87 20.94 12.11
CA ASN A 5 32.24 22.31 11.75
C ASN A 5 33.57 22.41 10.95
N ASN A 6 34.40 21.36 10.95
CA ASN A 6 35.69 21.35 10.24
C ASN A 6 35.64 20.78 8.81
N LEU A 7 34.54 20.16 8.41
CA LEU A 7 34.36 19.58 7.07
C LEU A 7 33.94 20.62 6.01
N LEU A 8 33.36 21.75 6.44
CA LEU A 8 33.08 22.89 5.58
C LEU A 8 34.08 24.02 5.87
N ASN A 9 35.33 23.87 5.42
CA ASN A 9 36.27 24.96 5.34
C ASN A 9 35.82 25.97 4.24
N LEU A 10 34.73 26.68 4.55
CA LEU A 10 34.19 27.82 3.80
C LEU A 10 35.04 29.08 4.08
N ALA A 11 36.33 28.94 3.96
CA ALA A 11 37.30 30.02 4.28
C ALA A 11 37.15 31.27 3.40
N CYS A 12 36.47 31.16 2.25
CA CYS A 12 36.18 32.28 1.33
C CYS A 12 34.78 32.88 1.46
N MET A 13 33.90 32.36 2.31
CA MET A 13 32.54 32.91 2.47
C MET A 13 32.43 33.96 3.57
N GLY A 14 31.77 35.08 3.30
CA GLY A 14 31.50 36.11 4.30
C GLY A 14 30.73 35.61 5.53
N ILE A 15 30.87 36.25 6.67
CA ILE A 15 30.28 35.87 7.95
C ILE A 15 28.74 35.65 7.81
N LEU A 16 28.06 36.51 7.07
CA LEU A 16 26.59 36.44 6.85
C LEU A 16 26.19 35.18 6.07
N SER A 17 26.93 34.81 5.02
CA SER A 17 26.68 33.62 4.24
C SER A 17 26.83 32.35 5.09
N ARG A 18 27.83 32.28 5.94
CA ARG A 18 28.08 31.17 6.86
C ARG A 18 26.95 31.09 7.92
N TYR A 19 26.48 32.22 8.42
CA TYR A 19 25.37 32.29 9.36
C TYR A 19 24.09 31.74 8.74
N ILE A 20 23.72 32.21 7.56
CA ILE A 20 22.50 31.77 6.85
C ILE A 20 22.54 30.28 6.54
N LEU A 21 23.68 29.74 6.05
CA LEU A 21 23.84 28.31 5.82
C LEU A 21 23.66 27.50 7.09
N ARG A 22 24.27 27.93 8.19
CA ARG A 22 24.15 27.25 9.48
C ARG A 22 22.69 27.18 9.98
N GLU A 23 21.91 28.24 9.73
CA GLU A 23 20.49 28.31 10.08
C GLU A 23 19.62 27.37 9.24
N HIS A 24 20.06 26.96 8.05
CA HIS A 24 19.35 26.02 7.18
C HIS A 24 19.67 24.55 7.49
N ILE A 25 20.84 24.22 8.05
CA ILE A 25 21.27 22.82 8.30
C ILE A 25 20.29 22.10 9.23
N GLY A 26 19.94 22.72 10.36
CA GLY A 26 19.01 22.12 11.33
C GLY A 26 17.63 21.81 10.72
N PRO A 27 16.96 22.80 10.14
CA PRO A 27 15.68 22.59 9.44
C PRO A 27 15.78 21.59 8.28
N PHE A 28 16.87 21.53 7.53
CA PHE A 28 17.06 20.58 6.44
C PHE A 28 17.12 19.13 6.92
N ILE A 29 17.97 18.85 7.93
CA ILE A 29 18.08 17.52 8.51
C ILE A 29 16.73 17.11 9.12
N PHE A 30 16.09 18.03 9.82
CA PHE A 30 14.76 17.82 10.40
C PHE A 30 13.71 17.46 9.33
N ALA A 31 13.63 18.24 8.25
CA ALA A 31 12.69 17.99 7.17
C ALA A 31 12.99 16.68 6.42
N LEU A 32 14.27 16.37 6.19
CA LEU A 32 14.70 15.13 5.55
C LEU A 32 14.28 13.90 6.37
N VAL A 33 14.55 13.92 7.69
CA VAL A 33 14.17 12.82 8.58
C VAL A 33 12.65 12.63 8.64
N ILE A 34 11.87 13.72 8.68
CA ILE A 34 10.40 13.63 8.67
C ILE A 34 9.89 13.02 7.37
N THR A 35 10.38 13.52 6.25
CA THR A 35 9.91 13.05 4.93
C THR A 35 10.25 11.59 4.74
N LEU A 36 11.48 11.17 5.08
CA LEU A 36 11.88 9.77 5.05
C LEU A 36 11.04 8.92 6.00
N PHE A 37 10.77 9.41 7.20
CA PHE A 37 9.94 8.70 8.17
C PHE A 37 8.53 8.43 7.62
N VAL A 38 7.89 9.42 6.99
CA VAL A 38 6.56 9.25 6.39
C VAL A 38 6.58 8.22 5.27
N LEU A 39 7.61 8.24 4.41
CA LEU A 39 7.76 7.29 3.31
C LEU A 39 8.08 5.86 3.79
N ILE A 40 8.81 5.72 4.89
CA ILE A 40 9.16 4.41 5.46
C ILE A 40 7.98 3.73 6.16
N ILE A 41 7.01 4.48 6.67
CA ILE A 41 5.86 3.94 7.42
C ILE A 41 5.16 2.82 6.65
N ASP A 42 4.96 3.00 5.35
CA ASP A 42 4.29 2.02 4.49
C ASP A 42 5.14 0.76 4.23
N LEU A 43 6.47 0.89 4.26
CA LEU A 43 7.41 -0.20 4.00
C LEU A 43 7.62 -1.14 5.20
N VAL A 44 7.44 -0.65 6.44
CA VAL A 44 7.76 -1.42 7.66
C VAL A 44 6.93 -2.70 7.79
N PRO A 45 5.59 -2.69 7.58
CA PRO A 45 4.80 -3.92 7.66
C PRO A 45 5.29 -5.02 6.72
N ASP A 46 5.56 -4.68 5.48
CA ASP A 46 6.02 -5.63 4.46
C ASP A 46 7.37 -6.26 4.85
N ILE A 47 8.30 -5.45 5.35
CA ILE A 47 9.63 -5.93 5.80
C ILE A 47 9.50 -6.84 7.02
N VAL A 48 8.70 -6.47 8.00
CA VAL A 48 8.55 -7.28 9.23
C VAL A 48 7.88 -8.61 8.94
N GLU A 49 6.89 -8.62 8.04
CA GLU A 49 6.25 -9.85 7.57
C GLU A 49 7.26 -10.79 6.89
N LEU A 50 8.16 -10.24 6.06
CA LEU A 50 9.23 -11.00 5.42
C LEU A 50 10.22 -11.60 6.43
N ILE A 51 10.60 -10.85 7.48
CA ILE A 51 11.50 -11.32 8.52
C ILE A 51 10.91 -12.52 9.26
N ILE A 52 9.72 -12.32 9.82
CA ILE A 52 9.12 -13.27 10.75
C ILE A 52 8.46 -14.44 10.00
N GLY A 53 7.77 -14.13 8.90
CA GLY A 53 7.07 -15.12 8.08
C GLY A 53 8.03 -16.03 7.30
N LYS A 54 9.18 -15.52 6.85
CA LYS A 54 10.15 -16.26 6.04
C LYS A 54 11.47 -16.59 6.75
N ASN A 55 11.59 -16.22 8.02
CA ASN A 55 12.77 -16.47 8.85
C ASN A 55 14.08 -16.00 8.22
N LEU A 56 14.07 -14.78 7.61
CA LEU A 56 15.24 -14.18 6.97
C LEU A 56 16.26 -13.73 8.01
N ASP A 57 17.53 -13.78 7.64
CA ASP A 57 18.60 -13.22 8.47
C ASP A 57 18.54 -11.68 8.52
N ALA A 58 18.95 -11.11 9.65
CA ALA A 58 18.90 -9.67 9.89
C ALA A 58 19.70 -8.85 8.87
N LEU A 59 20.78 -9.42 8.31
CA LEU A 59 21.59 -8.73 7.31
C LEU A 59 20.85 -8.59 5.97
N THR A 60 20.16 -9.64 5.51
CA THR A 60 19.34 -9.61 4.29
C THR A 60 18.21 -8.60 4.44
N VAL A 61 17.58 -8.55 5.61
CA VAL A 61 16.55 -7.56 5.91
C VAL A 61 17.08 -6.12 5.88
N LEU A 62 18.24 -5.89 6.50
CA LEU A 62 18.88 -4.57 6.45
C LEU A 62 19.19 -4.16 5.00
N TRP A 63 19.61 -5.11 4.16
CA TRP A 63 19.83 -4.85 2.73
C TRP A 63 18.54 -4.48 2.01
N VAL A 64 17.43 -5.20 2.23
CA VAL A 64 16.12 -4.85 1.67
C VAL A 64 15.74 -3.42 2.07
N PHE A 65 15.92 -3.08 3.35
CA PHE A 65 15.62 -1.75 3.85
C PHE A 65 16.48 -0.66 3.19
N VAL A 66 17.80 -0.84 3.15
CA VAL A 66 18.74 0.13 2.56
C VAL A 66 18.50 0.33 1.06
N LEU A 67 18.23 -0.74 0.33
CA LEU A 67 17.94 -0.67 -1.10
C LEU A 67 16.64 0.11 -1.38
N ASN A 68 15.59 -0.12 -0.58
CA ASN A 68 14.34 0.63 -0.73
C ASN A 68 14.47 2.09 -0.27
N LEU A 69 15.41 2.42 0.62
CA LEU A 69 15.65 3.79 1.05
C LEU A 69 16.16 4.69 -0.10
N ALA A 70 16.80 4.10 -1.14
CA ALA A 70 17.41 4.87 -2.22
C ALA A 70 16.39 5.73 -3.00
N TRP A 71 15.25 5.16 -3.43
CA TRP A 71 14.24 5.92 -4.14
C TRP A 71 13.53 6.95 -3.25
N MET A 72 13.35 6.62 -1.96
CA MET A 72 12.77 7.55 -0.98
C MET A 72 13.67 8.78 -0.77
N LEU A 73 15.00 8.58 -0.77
CA LEU A 73 15.96 9.67 -0.63
C LEU A 73 15.89 10.62 -1.83
N ALA A 74 15.74 10.10 -3.05
CA ALA A 74 15.61 10.90 -4.25
C ALA A 74 14.42 11.88 -4.20
N LEU A 75 13.32 11.49 -3.54
CA LEU A 75 12.12 12.33 -3.34
C LEU A 75 12.24 13.24 -2.11
N ALA A 76 12.83 12.74 -1.03
CA ALA A 76 12.87 13.46 0.24
C ALA A 76 13.79 14.69 0.20
N VAL A 77 14.90 14.66 -0.57
CA VAL A 77 15.86 15.77 -0.62
C VAL A 77 15.26 17.07 -1.16
N PRO A 78 14.56 17.11 -2.31
CA PRO A 78 13.90 18.33 -2.79
C PRO A 78 12.85 18.86 -1.80
N MET A 79 12.05 17.97 -1.19
CA MET A 79 11.07 18.36 -0.15
C MET A 79 11.77 19.00 1.06
N ALA A 80 12.87 18.40 1.51
CA ALA A 80 13.65 18.91 2.62
C ALA A 80 14.22 20.31 2.31
N CYS A 81 14.64 20.57 1.07
CA CYS A 81 15.07 21.90 0.63
C CYS A 81 13.95 22.93 0.77
N LEU A 82 12.72 22.61 0.36
CA LEU A 82 11.57 23.51 0.46
C LEU A 82 11.23 23.84 1.92
N ILE A 83 11.05 22.79 2.74
CA ILE A 83 10.69 22.95 4.15
C ILE A 83 11.78 23.72 4.91
N ALA A 84 13.06 23.36 4.69
CA ALA A 84 14.20 24.02 5.33
C ALA A 84 14.27 25.50 5.00
N THR A 85 14.08 25.83 3.74
CA THR A 85 14.11 27.22 3.27
C THR A 85 12.97 28.04 3.87
N LEU A 86 11.76 27.53 3.86
CA LEU A 86 10.59 28.19 4.47
C LEU A 86 10.76 28.37 5.98
N MET A 87 11.27 27.33 6.68
CA MET A 87 11.48 27.41 8.13
C MET A 87 12.59 28.37 8.51
N ALA A 88 13.74 28.33 7.81
CA ALA A 88 14.89 29.18 8.15
C ALA A 88 14.60 30.66 7.86
N PHE A 89 14.12 30.98 6.65
CA PHE A 89 13.75 32.37 6.33
C PHE A 89 12.54 32.87 7.09
N GLY A 90 11.55 32.02 7.37
CA GLY A 90 10.41 32.33 8.23
C GLY A 90 10.85 32.69 9.66
N ARG A 91 11.81 31.97 10.23
CA ARG A 91 12.42 32.29 11.52
C ARG A 91 13.16 33.63 11.47
N LEU A 92 14.08 33.81 10.54
CA LEU A 92 14.87 35.04 10.39
C LEU A 92 13.93 36.26 10.19
N SER A 93 12.78 36.07 9.53
CA SER A 93 11.76 37.11 9.37
C SER A 93 11.00 37.39 10.67
N SER A 94 10.60 36.37 11.42
CA SER A 94 9.87 36.52 12.68
C SER A 94 10.72 37.15 13.79
N ASP A 95 12.01 36.85 13.79
CA ASP A 95 12.98 37.38 14.75
C ASP A 95 13.47 38.78 14.34
N MET A 96 12.93 39.38 13.27
CA MET A 96 13.24 40.70 12.69
C MET A 96 14.71 40.81 12.21
N GLU A 97 15.46 39.75 12.15
CA GLU A 97 16.87 39.73 11.69
C GLU A 97 16.97 40.11 10.20
N LEU A 98 16.04 39.64 9.36
CA LEU A 98 16.00 40.05 7.95
C LEU A 98 15.73 41.54 7.75
N LEU A 99 14.91 42.12 8.62
CA LEU A 99 14.68 43.57 8.61
C LEU A 99 15.97 44.35 8.97
N ALA A 100 16.68 43.91 10.00
CA ALA A 100 17.94 44.52 10.41
C ALA A 100 19.00 44.42 9.31
N ILE A 101 19.15 43.27 8.65
CA ILE A 101 20.08 43.07 7.52
C ILE A 101 19.69 43.97 6.34
N ARG A 102 18.38 44.11 6.06
CA ARG A 102 17.88 44.94 4.97
C ARG A 102 18.09 46.44 5.23
N THR A 103 17.83 46.89 6.43
CA THR A 103 18.09 48.32 6.83
C THR A 103 19.54 48.70 6.81
N SER A 104 20.45 47.71 6.91
CA SER A 104 21.88 47.88 6.70
C SER A 104 22.28 47.97 5.21
N GLY A 105 21.34 48.00 4.26
CA GLY A 105 21.61 48.20 2.84
C GLY A 105 22.04 46.90 2.10
N ILE A 106 21.97 45.73 2.73
CA ILE A 106 22.36 44.45 2.09
C ILE A 106 21.24 44.00 1.15
N ASN A 107 21.61 43.71 -0.13
CA ASN A 107 20.68 43.20 -1.12
C ASN A 107 20.20 41.78 -0.77
N MET A 108 18.87 41.54 -0.88
CA MET A 108 18.24 40.24 -0.59
C MET A 108 18.81 39.10 -1.44
N LEU A 109 19.22 39.37 -2.68
CA LEU A 109 19.88 38.34 -3.52
C LEU A 109 21.17 37.81 -2.87
N ARG A 110 21.97 38.66 -2.19
CA ARG A 110 23.18 38.23 -1.50
C ARG A 110 22.90 37.31 -0.31
N ILE A 111 21.66 37.40 0.26
CA ILE A 111 21.21 36.57 1.37
C ILE A 111 20.76 35.18 0.84
N ILE A 112 20.10 35.16 -0.32
CA ILE A 112 19.56 33.92 -0.91
C ILE A 112 20.62 33.13 -1.68
N ALA A 113 21.58 33.83 -2.31
CA ALA A 113 22.60 33.21 -3.18
C ALA A 113 23.35 32.01 -2.55
N PRO A 114 23.81 32.05 -1.28
CA PRO A 114 24.52 30.92 -0.69
C PRO A 114 23.64 29.66 -0.64
N ILE A 115 22.33 29.79 -0.40
CA ILE A 115 21.40 28.66 -0.34
C ILE A 115 21.11 28.14 -1.74
N LEU A 116 20.96 29.02 -2.74
CA LEU A 116 20.82 28.61 -4.14
C LEU A 116 22.03 27.82 -4.62
N ILE A 117 23.26 28.26 -4.27
CA ILE A 117 24.48 27.53 -4.63
C ILE A 117 24.50 26.15 -4.00
N VAL A 118 24.18 26.04 -2.70
CA VAL A 118 24.09 24.73 -2.03
C VAL A 118 22.99 23.85 -2.62
N SER A 119 21.83 24.42 -2.97
CA SER A 119 20.75 23.65 -3.62
C SER A 119 21.13 23.17 -5.02
N MET A 120 21.94 23.94 -5.78
CA MET A 120 22.51 23.49 -7.06
C MET A 120 23.49 22.33 -6.87
N ILE A 121 24.35 22.39 -5.86
CA ILE A 121 25.30 21.31 -5.54
C ILE A 121 24.52 20.06 -5.11
N LEU A 122 23.49 20.20 -4.24
CA LEU A 122 22.64 19.09 -3.84
C LEU A 122 21.87 18.51 -5.03
N GLY A 123 21.31 19.37 -5.89
CA GLY A 123 20.63 18.94 -7.12
C GLY A 123 21.57 18.18 -8.06
N GLY A 124 22.78 18.69 -8.28
CA GLY A 124 23.81 18.00 -9.08
C GLY A 124 24.21 16.63 -8.49
N GLY A 125 24.42 16.58 -7.17
CA GLY A 125 24.67 15.32 -6.46
C GLY A 125 23.49 14.33 -6.58
N LEU A 126 22.25 14.82 -6.56
CA LEU A 126 21.06 14.00 -6.74
C LEU A 126 20.90 13.51 -8.18
N VAL A 127 21.29 14.30 -9.20
CA VAL A 127 21.36 13.85 -10.60
C VAL A 127 22.33 12.66 -10.73
N TRP A 128 23.54 12.81 -10.17
CA TRP A 128 24.51 11.73 -10.14
C TRP A 128 23.95 10.48 -9.42
N PHE A 129 23.36 10.68 -8.25
CA PHE A 129 22.76 9.60 -7.48
C PHE A 129 21.64 8.87 -8.26
N ASN A 130 20.74 9.61 -8.93
CA ASN A 130 19.64 9.05 -9.72
C ASN A 130 20.13 8.32 -10.99
N ASN A 131 21.33 8.65 -11.48
CA ASN A 131 21.86 8.02 -12.68
C ASN A 131 22.71 6.78 -12.39
N GLU A 132 23.53 6.81 -11.33
CA GLU A 132 24.52 5.77 -11.04
C GLU A 132 24.12 4.85 -9.88
N VAL A 133 23.48 5.38 -8.83
CA VAL A 133 23.22 4.61 -7.60
C VAL A 133 21.81 4.04 -7.60
N LEU A 134 20.81 4.85 -7.92
CA LEU A 134 19.40 4.48 -7.83
C LEU A 134 19.01 3.32 -8.76
N PRO A 135 19.47 3.23 -10.03
CA PRO A 135 19.15 2.12 -10.91
C PRO A 135 19.61 0.78 -10.37
N ASP A 136 20.84 0.70 -9.89
CA ASP A 136 21.41 -0.52 -9.32
C ASP A 136 20.72 -0.89 -7.99
N ALA A 137 20.37 0.09 -7.16
CA ALA A 137 19.61 -0.16 -5.93
C ALA A 137 18.24 -0.74 -6.24
N ASN A 138 17.51 -0.16 -7.20
CA ASN A 138 16.19 -0.64 -7.62
C ASN A 138 16.26 -2.05 -8.21
N HIS A 139 17.24 -2.32 -9.07
CA HIS A 139 17.45 -3.64 -9.67
C HIS A 139 17.69 -4.71 -8.59
N ARG A 140 18.64 -4.45 -7.68
CA ARG A 140 18.96 -5.37 -6.57
C ARG A 140 17.77 -5.54 -5.63
N ALA A 141 17.00 -4.49 -5.35
CA ALA A 141 15.80 -4.57 -4.53
C ALA A 141 14.75 -5.49 -5.19
N ARG A 142 14.49 -5.32 -6.49
CA ARG A 142 13.52 -6.14 -7.25
C ARG A 142 13.95 -7.61 -7.30
N VAL A 143 15.21 -7.90 -7.64
CA VAL A 143 15.73 -9.27 -7.71
C VAL A 143 15.65 -9.93 -6.33
N LEU A 144 16.12 -9.25 -5.27
CA LEU A 144 16.07 -9.78 -3.92
C LEU A 144 14.64 -10.03 -3.43
N MET A 145 13.71 -9.10 -3.72
CA MET A 145 12.29 -9.28 -3.38
C MET A 145 11.64 -10.42 -4.17
N SER A 146 12.03 -10.62 -5.44
CA SER A 146 11.59 -11.77 -6.24
C SER A 146 12.08 -13.08 -5.64
N ASP A 147 13.37 -13.16 -5.29
CA ASP A 147 13.96 -14.34 -4.65
C ASP A 147 13.28 -14.66 -3.32
N ILE A 148 13.03 -13.64 -2.50
CA ILE A 148 12.31 -13.78 -1.23
C ILE A 148 10.86 -14.24 -1.45
N ARG A 149 10.16 -13.78 -2.48
CA ARG A 149 8.78 -14.22 -2.79
C ARG A 149 8.72 -15.72 -3.13
N VAL A 150 9.72 -16.23 -3.86
CA VAL A 150 9.81 -17.65 -4.24
C VAL A 150 10.20 -18.52 -3.06
N MET A 151 10.86 -17.96 -2.05
CA MET A 151 11.21 -18.68 -0.82
C MET A 151 9.95 -19.12 -0.08
N ARG A 152 9.86 -20.40 0.23
CA ARG A 152 8.77 -20.94 1.03
C ARG A 152 9.11 -20.83 2.52
N PRO A 153 8.17 -20.32 3.35
CA PRO A 153 8.38 -20.29 4.80
C PRO A 153 8.44 -21.69 5.38
N THR A 154 9.09 -21.84 6.52
CA THR A 154 9.00 -23.05 7.33
C THR A 154 7.55 -23.29 7.71
N LEU A 155 6.99 -24.43 7.35
CA LEU A 155 5.59 -24.77 7.59
C LEU A 155 5.30 -24.78 9.08
N SER A 156 4.34 -23.97 9.52
CA SER A 156 3.79 -24.09 10.88
C SER A 156 2.67 -25.13 10.86
N ILE A 157 2.99 -26.38 11.23
CA ILE A 157 2.02 -27.46 11.27
C ILE A 157 1.27 -27.37 12.59
N GLN A 158 -0.07 -27.25 12.53
CA GLN A 158 -0.96 -27.13 13.69
C GLN A 158 -1.93 -28.30 13.74
N SER A 159 -2.22 -28.80 14.95
CA SER A 159 -3.20 -29.84 15.15
C SER A 159 -4.60 -29.41 14.72
N ASN A 160 -5.32 -30.30 14.02
CA ASN A 160 -6.67 -30.10 13.52
C ASN A 160 -6.85 -28.93 12.53
N VAL A 161 -5.78 -28.50 11.86
CA VAL A 161 -5.78 -27.43 10.85
C VAL A 161 -5.27 -27.98 9.52
N PHE A 162 -5.99 -27.65 8.43
CA PHE A 162 -5.53 -28.02 7.10
C PHE A 162 -4.26 -27.23 6.73
N LEU A 163 -3.19 -27.95 6.43
CA LEU A 163 -1.98 -27.43 5.81
C LEU A 163 -2.21 -27.35 4.30
N THR A 164 -2.28 -26.13 3.76
CA THR A 164 -2.56 -25.84 2.35
C THR A 164 -1.39 -25.16 1.62
N ASP A 165 -0.29 -24.93 2.34
CA ASP A 165 0.86 -24.15 1.84
C ASP A 165 1.71 -24.94 0.83
N ILE A 166 1.51 -26.26 0.74
CA ILE A 166 2.20 -27.10 -0.22
C ILE A 166 1.29 -27.28 -1.46
N PRO A 167 1.69 -26.79 -2.64
CA PRO A 167 0.87 -26.89 -3.84
C PRO A 167 0.49 -28.33 -4.19
N GLY A 168 -0.79 -28.57 -4.37
CA GLY A 168 -1.33 -29.88 -4.73
C GLY A 168 -1.49 -30.86 -3.56
N TYR A 169 -1.19 -30.42 -2.33
CA TYR A 169 -1.43 -31.20 -1.12
C TYR A 169 -2.33 -30.45 -0.15
N PHE A 170 -3.23 -31.20 0.50
CA PHE A 170 -4.02 -30.73 1.63
C PHE A 170 -3.84 -31.76 2.75
N ILE A 171 -3.18 -31.34 3.84
CA ILE A 171 -2.80 -32.24 4.91
C ILE A 171 -3.49 -31.80 6.18
N LEU A 172 -4.20 -32.72 6.83
CA LEU A 172 -4.82 -32.54 8.13
C LEU A 172 -4.23 -33.54 9.11
N LEU A 173 -3.72 -33.04 10.24
CA LEU A 173 -3.19 -33.86 11.33
C LEU A 173 -4.07 -33.61 12.56
N GLY A 174 -4.61 -34.66 13.19
CA GLY A 174 -5.48 -34.55 14.35
C GLY A 174 -4.72 -34.11 15.58
N ASP A 175 -3.66 -34.81 15.94
CA ASP A 175 -2.80 -34.49 17.08
C ASP A 175 -1.33 -34.55 16.68
N ILE A 176 -0.54 -33.62 17.26
CA ILE A 176 0.90 -33.49 16.97
C ILE A 176 1.65 -33.32 18.28
N ASP A 177 2.52 -34.24 18.57
CA ASP A 177 3.50 -34.12 19.64
C ASP A 177 4.82 -33.57 19.07
N HIS A 178 5.08 -32.29 19.32
CA HIS A 178 6.27 -31.60 18.80
C HIS A 178 7.60 -32.08 19.43
N GLU A 179 7.56 -32.73 20.62
CA GLU A 179 8.77 -33.24 21.26
C GLU A 179 9.20 -34.58 20.66
N THR A 180 8.25 -35.48 20.36
CA THR A 180 8.50 -36.81 19.83
C THR A 180 8.30 -36.94 18.33
N SER A 181 7.85 -35.88 17.64
CA SER A 181 7.47 -35.86 16.20
C SER A 181 6.39 -36.89 15.85
N ARG A 182 5.63 -37.36 16.85
CA ARG A 182 4.49 -38.25 16.64
C ARG A 182 3.26 -37.50 16.17
N ILE A 183 2.59 -38.10 15.20
CA ILE A 183 1.32 -37.57 14.64
C ILE A 183 0.24 -38.65 14.75
N ARG A 184 -1.01 -38.21 14.93
CA ARG A 184 -2.20 -39.05 14.96
C ARG A 184 -3.26 -38.49 14.03
N ASP A 185 -4.15 -39.36 13.57
CA ASP A 185 -5.31 -38.99 12.72
C ASP A 185 -4.84 -38.22 11.47
N VAL A 186 -4.04 -38.89 10.66
CA VAL A 186 -3.41 -38.29 9.48
C VAL A 186 -4.33 -38.42 8.26
N LEU A 187 -4.59 -37.31 7.59
CA LEU A 187 -5.30 -37.27 6.32
C LEU A 187 -4.51 -36.40 5.32
N ILE A 188 -4.16 -37.00 4.19
CA ILE A 188 -3.43 -36.31 3.11
C ILE A 188 -4.21 -36.46 1.80
N TYR A 189 -4.58 -35.33 1.20
CA TYR A 189 -5.10 -35.26 -0.16
C TYR A 189 -3.97 -34.88 -1.10
N ASP A 190 -3.67 -35.75 -2.10
CA ASP A 190 -2.71 -35.50 -3.18
C ASP A 190 -3.49 -35.25 -4.48
N GLN A 191 -3.44 -34.00 -4.97
CA GLN A 191 -4.11 -33.53 -6.18
C GLN A 191 -3.13 -33.04 -7.25
N ARG A 192 -1.86 -33.43 -7.20
CA ARG A 192 -0.83 -33.02 -8.16
C ARG A 192 -1.06 -33.59 -9.56
N TYR A 193 -1.73 -34.72 -9.66
CA TYR A 193 -2.02 -35.36 -10.93
C TYR A 193 -3.42 -34.95 -11.41
N SER A 194 -3.52 -34.49 -12.65
CA SER A 194 -4.80 -34.05 -13.24
C SER A 194 -5.82 -35.17 -13.36
N ASN A 195 -5.38 -36.41 -13.53
CA ASN A 195 -6.25 -37.55 -13.82
C ASN A 195 -6.52 -38.46 -12.62
N VAL A 196 -5.76 -38.37 -11.54
CA VAL A 196 -5.91 -39.22 -10.36
C VAL A 196 -5.94 -38.38 -9.09
N ARG A 197 -6.94 -38.60 -8.25
CA ARG A 197 -6.99 -38.05 -6.91
C ARG A 197 -6.68 -39.13 -5.90
N ARG A 198 -5.77 -38.81 -4.99
CA ARG A 198 -5.30 -39.74 -3.97
C ARG A 198 -5.64 -39.19 -2.59
N THR A 199 -6.29 -40.00 -1.78
CA THR A 199 -6.58 -39.76 -0.36
C THR A 199 -5.81 -40.77 0.46
N ILE A 200 -5.00 -40.30 1.40
CA ILE A 200 -4.20 -41.15 2.28
C ILE A 200 -4.66 -40.88 3.71
N THR A 201 -5.04 -41.94 4.44
CA THR A 201 -5.37 -41.87 5.86
C THR A 201 -4.48 -42.80 6.66
N ALA A 202 -4.12 -42.43 7.89
CA ALA A 202 -3.39 -43.28 8.81
C ALA A 202 -3.73 -42.95 10.26
N ASP A 203 -3.73 -43.97 11.14
CA ASP A 203 -4.08 -43.77 12.55
C ASP A 203 -2.96 -43.05 13.30
N ARG A 204 -1.72 -43.32 12.93
CA ARG A 204 -0.53 -42.72 13.57
C ARG A 204 0.65 -42.68 12.62
N GLY A 205 1.64 -41.91 12.97
CA GLY A 205 2.87 -41.81 12.20
C GLY A 205 3.92 -40.95 12.88
N TYR A 206 4.98 -40.73 12.14
CA TYR A 206 6.08 -39.84 12.50
C TYR A 206 6.25 -38.81 11.37
N LEU A 207 6.56 -37.59 11.77
CA LEU A 207 6.84 -36.49 10.87
C LEU A 207 8.30 -36.06 11.02
N GLU A 208 9.08 -36.13 9.94
CA GLU A 208 10.47 -35.72 9.96
C GLU A 208 10.81 -34.81 8.79
N TYR A 209 11.67 -33.82 9.03
CA TYR A 209 12.27 -33.01 8.00
C TYR A 209 13.62 -33.57 7.60
N LEU A 210 13.74 -34.01 6.35
CA LEU A 210 14.97 -34.57 5.77
C LEU A 210 15.65 -33.51 4.87
N GLU A 211 16.93 -33.76 4.52
CA GLU A 211 17.72 -32.96 3.58
C GLU A 211 17.75 -31.46 3.95
N GLY A 212 17.98 -31.12 5.23
CA GLY A 212 18.03 -29.73 5.69
C GLY A 212 16.70 -29.00 5.61
N GLY A 213 15.57 -29.73 5.65
CA GLY A 213 14.21 -29.15 5.60
C GLY A 213 13.60 -29.09 4.20
N GLN A 214 14.26 -29.67 3.17
CA GLN A 214 13.73 -29.65 1.79
C GLN A 214 12.69 -30.73 1.56
N VAL A 215 12.73 -31.83 2.33
CA VAL A 215 11.81 -32.97 2.21
C VAL A 215 11.05 -33.13 3.52
N LEU A 216 9.72 -33.14 3.42
CA LEU A 216 8.83 -33.49 4.52
C LEU A 216 8.47 -34.96 4.38
N SER A 217 8.94 -35.79 5.31
CA SER A 217 8.73 -37.24 5.35
C SER A 217 7.66 -37.59 6.37
N PHE A 218 6.66 -38.32 5.91
CA PHE A 218 5.64 -38.94 6.74
C PHE A 218 5.88 -40.46 6.78
N GLU A 219 6.24 -40.99 7.91
CA GLU A 219 6.23 -42.41 8.15
C GLU A 219 4.87 -42.76 8.79
N LEU A 220 3.97 -43.33 7.99
CA LEU A 220 2.59 -43.60 8.37
C LEU A 220 2.42 -45.08 8.75
N GLU A 221 1.64 -45.32 9.81
CA GLU A 221 1.33 -46.67 10.31
C GLU A 221 -0.19 -46.88 10.37
N ASP A 222 -0.64 -48.07 10.02
CA ASP A 222 -2.02 -48.54 10.06
C ASP A 222 -2.97 -47.62 9.27
N GLY A 223 -2.88 -47.67 7.93
CA GLY A 223 -3.61 -46.72 7.09
C GLY A 223 -4.11 -47.30 5.77
N GLU A 224 -4.76 -46.43 5.01
CA GLU A 224 -5.29 -46.73 3.69
C GLU A 224 -5.00 -45.63 2.66
N ILE A 225 -4.78 -46.04 1.42
CA ILE A 225 -4.67 -45.15 0.26
C ILE A 225 -5.87 -45.43 -0.63
N TYR A 226 -6.65 -44.41 -0.87
CA TYR A 226 -7.75 -44.42 -1.83
C TYR A 226 -7.37 -43.58 -3.06
N GLU A 227 -7.31 -44.24 -4.22
CA GLU A 227 -7.03 -43.64 -5.50
C GLU A 227 -8.27 -43.69 -6.38
N SER A 228 -8.67 -42.60 -6.99
CA SER A 228 -9.79 -42.56 -7.92
C SER A 228 -9.45 -41.81 -9.20
N ASP A 229 -9.94 -42.34 -10.32
CA ASP A 229 -9.86 -41.65 -11.61
C ASP A 229 -10.81 -40.45 -11.61
N VAL A 230 -10.37 -39.34 -12.19
CA VAL A 230 -11.17 -38.11 -12.30
C VAL A 230 -12.17 -38.22 -13.45
N THR A 231 -11.83 -38.97 -14.50
CA THR A 231 -12.66 -39.14 -15.70
C THR A 231 -13.70 -40.25 -15.57
N ASP A 232 -13.37 -41.32 -14.82
CA ASP A 232 -14.28 -42.44 -14.54
C ASP A 232 -14.40 -42.66 -13.03
N PRO A 233 -15.38 -42.07 -12.35
CA PRO A 233 -15.57 -42.18 -10.90
C PRO A 233 -15.80 -43.62 -10.39
N THR A 234 -16.14 -44.53 -11.27
CA THR A 234 -16.34 -45.96 -10.91
C THR A 234 -15.04 -46.74 -10.79
N ARG A 235 -13.95 -46.21 -11.39
CA ARG A 235 -12.61 -46.80 -11.27
C ARG A 235 -11.90 -46.23 -10.07
N TYR A 236 -11.70 -47.05 -9.07
CA TYR A 236 -10.93 -46.73 -7.91
C TYR A 236 -10.04 -47.91 -7.46
N ARG A 237 -8.99 -47.55 -6.70
CA ARG A 237 -8.07 -48.48 -6.07
C ARG A 237 -7.95 -48.16 -4.60
N ARG A 238 -8.15 -49.17 -3.75
CA ARG A 238 -7.95 -49.08 -2.31
C ARG A 238 -6.78 -49.96 -1.92
N VAL A 239 -5.79 -49.38 -1.19
CA VAL A 239 -4.59 -50.07 -0.72
C VAL A 239 -4.53 -49.92 0.80
N LEU A 240 -4.60 -51.04 1.53
CA LEU A 240 -4.37 -51.07 2.97
C LEU A 240 -2.89 -51.28 3.25
N PHE A 241 -2.31 -50.54 4.16
CA PHE A 241 -0.91 -50.66 4.52
C PHE A 241 -0.71 -50.69 6.04
N LYS A 242 0.25 -51.44 6.53
CA LYS A 242 0.70 -51.42 7.93
C LYS A 242 1.73 -50.34 8.17
N LYS A 243 2.61 -50.13 7.19
CA LYS A 243 3.63 -49.07 7.26
C LYS A 243 3.90 -48.56 5.86
N GLN A 244 3.89 -47.20 5.71
CA GLN A 244 4.15 -46.54 4.45
C GLN A 244 4.96 -45.25 4.69
N VAL A 245 5.98 -45.02 3.89
CA VAL A 245 6.71 -43.75 3.90
C VAL A 245 6.25 -42.91 2.72
N PHE A 246 5.86 -41.66 3.04
CA PHE A 246 5.39 -40.70 2.07
C PHE A 246 6.21 -39.42 2.14
N ASN A 247 6.95 -39.13 1.07
CA ASN A 247 7.87 -38.00 1.01
C ASN A 247 7.33 -36.87 0.10
N ILE A 248 7.23 -35.67 0.66
CA ILE A 248 6.89 -34.46 -0.06
C ILE A 248 8.18 -33.66 -0.24
N ARG A 249 8.62 -33.51 -1.49
CA ARG A 249 9.81 -32.73 -1.85
C ARG A 249 9.48 -31.27 -2.09
N ASP A 250 10.50 -30.41 -2.07
CA ASP A 250 10.39 -28.96 -2.29
C ASP A 250 9.51 -28.24 -1.26
N VAL A 251 9.55 -28.69 -0.01
CA VAL A 251 8.75 -28.12 1.10
C VAL A 251 9.30 -26.77 1.56
N SER A 252 10.62 -26.66 1.65
CA SER A 252 11.29 -25.39 1.91
C SER A 252 12.32 -25.12 0.81
N ARG A 253 12.30 -23.90 0.26
CA ARG A 253 13.38 -23.44 -0.63
C ARG A 253 14.21 -22.42 0.14
N GLU A 254 15.51 -22.71 0.27
CA GLU A 254 16.47 -21.72 0.74
C GLU A 254 16.51 -20.52 -0.20
N LEU A 255 16.87 -19.35 0.36
CA LEU A 255 17.07 -18.13 -0.41
C LEU A 255 18.19 -18.33 -1.43
N ARG A 256 17.85 -18.54 -2.69
CA ARG A 256 18.82 -18.60 -3.79
C ARG A 256 18.89 -17.20 -4.40
N LYS A 257 20.06 -16.59 -4.34
CA LYS A 257 20.29 -15.31 -5.02
C LYS A 257 20.36 -15.56 -6.52
N THR A 258 19.36 -15.04 -7.23
CA THR A 258 19.29 -15.14 -8.69
C THR A 258 19.96 -13.90 -9.30
N SER A 259 20.70 -14.06 -10.38
CA SER A 259 21.17 -12.95 -11.22
C SER A 259 20.19 -12.81 -12.38
N SER A 260 19.44 -11.72 -12.43
CA SER A 260 18.62 -11.37 -13.57
C SER A 260 19.36 -10.31 -14.40
N GLU A 261 19.55 -10.55 -15.69
CA GLU A 261 20.12 -9.55 -16.59
C GLU A 261 19.08 -8.55 -17.11
N TYR A 262 17.79 -8.90 -17.00
CA TYR A 262 16.70 -8.01 -17.42
C TYR A 262 16.57 -6.83 -16.45
N ARG A 263 16.62 -5.62 -17.00
CA ARG A 263 16.42 -4.36 -16.27
C ARG A 263 15.14 -3.67 -16.77
N GLY A 264 14.30 -3.23 -15.84
CA GLY A 264 13.16 -2.38 -16.13
C GLY A 264 13.57 -0.92 -16.36
N ASP A 265 12.66 -0.08 -16.80
CA ASP A 265 12.85 1.34 -17.06
C ASP A 265 13.49 2.12 -15.89
N ARG A 266 13.05 1.86 -14.65
CA ARG A 266 13.59 2.48 -13.42
C ARG A 266 14.92 1.89 -12.94
N GLU A 267 15.41 0.85 -13.59
CA GLU A 267 16.64 0.13 -13.23
C GLU A 267 17.79 0.38 -14.22
N MET A 268 17.55 1.22 -15.23
CA MET A 268 18.53 1.60 -16.26
C MET A 268 19.12 2.97 -15.99
N SER A 269 20.37 3.17 -16.38
CA SER A 269 20.99 4.48 -16.47
C SER A 269 20.38 5.31 -17.62
N THR A 270 20.64 6.61 -17.62
CA THR A 270 20.20 7.49 -18.73
C THR A 270 20.76 7.04 -20.08
N SER A 271 22.03 6.61 -20.11
CA SER A 271 22.68 6.11 -21.33
C SER A 271 22.06 4.83 -21.85
N GLU A 272 21.74 3.88 -20.97
CA GLU A 272 21.07 2.62 -21.32
C GLU A 272 19.67 2.89 -21.87
N MET A 273 18.87 3.75 -21.20
CA MET A 273 17.52 4.10 -21.69
C MET A 273 17.56 4.79 -23.05
N LEU A 274 18.53 5.68 -23.30
CA LEU A 274 18.67 6.35 -24.61
C LEU A 274 19.05 5.36 -25.70
N ALA A 275 19.94 4.39 -25.41
CA ALA A 275 20.29 3.33 -26.36
C ALA A 275 19.07 2.47 -26.70
N GLU A 276 18.28 2.05 -25.69
CA GLU A 276 17.02 1.30 -25.90
C GLU A 276 16.00 2.09 -26.73
N THR A 277 15.90 3.41 -26.52
CA THR A 277 15.01 4.25 -27.34
C THR A 277 15.46 4.34 -28.79
N GLU A 278 16.75 4.24 -29.10
CA GLU A 278 17.30 4.23 -30.47
C GLU A 278 16.93 2.92 -31.17
N ASP A 279 17.14 1.77 -30.50
CA ASP A 279 16.74 0.45 -31.02
C ASP A 279 15.24 0.36 -31.29
N LEU A 280 14.42 0.92 -30.38
CA LEU A 280 12.96 1.00 -30.58
C LEU A 280 12.56 1.90 -31.74
N ARG A 281 13.30 2.98 -32.03
CA ARG A 281 13.07 3.84 -33.20
C ARG A 281 13.41 3.13 -34.48
N GLU A 282 14.47 2.33 -34.50
CA GLU A 282 14.81 1.48 -35.64
C GLU A 282 13.70 0.49 -35.93
N ASN A 283 13.12 -0.14 -34.90
CA ASN A 283 11.95 -1.02 -35.05
C ASN A 283 10.73 -0.31 -35.68
N ILE A 284 10.46 0.96 -35.32
CA ILE A 284 9.42 1.76 -35.97
C ILE A 284 9.75 1.97 -37.46
N GLY A 285 11.02 2.23 -37.79
CA GLY A 285 11.50 2.32 -39.16
C GLY A 285 11.15 1.06 -39.94
N ASN A 286 11.51 -0.10 -39.41
CA ASN A 286 11.24 -1.41 -40.03
C ASN A 286 9.75 -1.65 -40.28
N TYR A 287 8.87 -1.36 -39.30
CA TYR A 287 7.42 -1.46 -39.50
C TYR A 287 6.87 -0.48 -40.53
N ARG A 288 7.40 0.74 -40.62
CA ARG A 288 7.02 1.71 -41.67
C ARG A 288 7.42 1.24 -43.04
N ASP A 289 8.63 0.65 -43.20
CA ASP A 289 9.10 0.11 -44.46
C ASP A 289 8.26 -1.09 -44.88
N GLU A 290 7.84 -1.92 -43.97
CA GLU A 290 6.92 -3.02 -44.24
C GLU A 290 5.55 -2.50 -44.72
N ILE A 291 4.98 -1.49 -44.07
CA ILE A 291 3.76 -0.81 -44.51
C ILE A 291 3.93 -0.20 -45.92
N ASN A 292 5.05 0.49 -46.15
CA ASN A 292 5.31 1.08 -47.46
C ASN A 292 5.41 0.03 -48.58
N LYS A 293 6.10 -1.10 -48.30
CA LYS A 293 6.16 -2.23 -49.24
C LYS A 293 4.78 -2.80 -49.58
N LEU A 294 3.95 -2.98 -48.53
CA LEU A 294 2.57 -3.45 -48.69
C LEU A 294 1.71 -2.49 -49.53
N ILE A 295 1.81 -1.18 -49.28
CA ILE A 295 1.08 -0.15 -50.03
C ILE A 295 1.56 -0.12 -51.47
N LEU A 296 2.87 -0.21 -51.71
CA LEU A 296 3.43 -0.20 -53.07
C LEU A 296 3.06 -1.45 -53.87
N SER A 297 3.00 -2.61 -53.22
CA SER A 297 2.57 -3.86 -53.86
C SER A 297 1.11 -3.85 -54.33
N HIS A 298 0.25 -2.98 -53.76
CA HIS A 298 -1.17 -2.84 -54.12
C HIS A 298 -1.47 -1.61 -54.98
N LYS A 299 -0.43 -0.86 -55.42
CA LYS A 299 -0.60 0.36 -56.22
C LYS A 299 -1.03 0.15 -57.65
N ASP A 300 -1.06 -1.10 -58.14
CA ASP A 300 -1.47 -1.41 -59.49
C ASP A 300 -2.54 -2.53 -59.58
N PRO A 301 -3.83 -2.24 -59.21
CA PRO A 301 -4.93 -3.20 -59.36
C PRO A 301 -5.16 -3.61 -60.84
N ASN A 302 -4.69 -2.79 -61.78
CA ASN A 302 -4.88 -3.06 -63.23
C ASN A 302 -3.90 -4.11 -63.76
N GLN A 303 -2.77 -4.38 -63.12
CA GLN A 303 -1.84 -5.45 -63.53
C GLN A 303 -2.41 -6.83 -63.24
N VAL A 304 -3.11 -7.02 -62.14
CA VAL A 304 -3.75 -8.29 -61.77
C VAL A 304 -4.93 -8.58 -62.72
N LEU A 305 -5.72 -7.57 -63.09
CA LEU A 305 -6.85 -7.71 -63.99
C LEU A 305 -6.43 -7.85 -65.48
N ARG A 306 -5.27 -7.30 -65.90
CA ARG A 306 -4.79 -7.41 -67.30
C ARG A 306 -4.03 -8.70 -67.60
N GLY A 307 -3.45 -9.37 -66.63
CA GLY A 307 -2.68 -10.61 -66.80
C GLY A 307 -3.53 -11.83 -67.13
N GLU A 308 -4.75 -11.93 -66.65
CA GLU A 308 -5.55 -13.15 -66.68
C GLU A 308 -6.78 -13.07 -67.62
N THR A 309 -7.20 -11.89 -68.06
CA THR A 309 -8.31 -11.75 -69.00
C THR A 309 -7.96 -12.16 -70.43
N LYS A 310 -6.70 -12.48 -70.73
CA LYS A 310 -6.21 -12.90 -72.08
C LYS A 310 -6.43 -14.37 -72.41
N THR A 311 -6.90 -15.19 -71.44
CA THR A 311 -7.00 -16.65 -71.67
C THR A 311 -8.41 -17.24 -71.58
N LEU A 312 -9.43 -16.44 -71.34
CA LEU A 312 -10.80 -16.95 -71.33
C LEU A 312 -11.52 -16.76 -72.69
N ARG A 313 -11.70 -17.86 -73.41
CA ARG A 313 -12.50 -17.96 -74.64
C ARG A 313 -14.02 -17.94 -74.29
N GLU A 314 -14.80 -17.32 -75.12
CA GLU A 314 -16.23 -16.95 -74.96
C GLU A 314 -17.28 -18.08 -74.82
N ASP A 315 -16.95 -19.36 -74.64
CA ASP A 315 -17.86 -20.47 -74.82
C ASP A 315 -18.55 -21.03 -73.52
N ARG A 316 -18.45 -20.43 -72.41
CA ARG A 316 -19.21 -20.89 -71.15
C ARG A 316 -19.58 -19.72 -70.25
N MET A 317 -20.74 -19.14 -70.47
CA MET A 317 -21.21 -17.99 -69.73
C MET A 317 -21.48 -18.31 -68.21
N ASP A 318 -22.04 -19.48 -67.91
CA ASP A 318 -22.37 -19.85 -66.49
C ASP A 318 -21.17 -20.21 -65.63
N GLU A 319 -20.10 -20.80 -66.17
CA GLU A 319 -18.83 -21.01 -65.48
C GLU A 319 -18.05 -19.71 -65.27
N ILE A 320 -18.24 -18.73 -66.22
CA ILE A 320 -17.55 -17.43 -66.11
C ILE A 320 -18.05 -16.60 -64.93
N ASP A 321 -19.33 -16.65 -64.59
CA ASP A 321 -19.91 -15.91 -63.48
C ASP A 321 -19.50 -16.51 -62.14
N ALA A 322 -19.44 -17.83 -61.98
CA ALA A 322 -18.92 -18.49 -60.78
C ALA A 322 -17.41 -18.18 -60.56
N VAL A 323 -16.61 -18.20 -61.62
CA VAL A 323 -15.18 -17.86 -61.60
C VAL A 323 -14.98 -16.37 -61.23
N LYS A 324 -15.75 -15.45 -61.82
CA LYS A 324 -15.71 -14.02 -61.48
C LYS A 324 -16.08 -13.77 -60.01
N VAL A 325 -17.09 -14.45 -59.49
CA VAL A 325 -17.50 -14.37 -58.07
C VAL A 325 -16.37 -14.88 -57.17
N SER A 326 -15.72 -16.01 -57.52
CA SER A 326 -14.56 -16.53 -56.80
C SER A 326 -13.39 -15.53 -56.74
N TYR A 327 -13.02 -14.93 -57.85
CA TYR A 327 -11.97 -13.90 -57.96
C TYR A 327 -12.28 -12.66 -57.15
N VAL A 328 -13.53 -12.20 -57.12
CA VAL A 328 -13.96 -11.08 -56.29
C VAL A 328 -13.86 -11.43 -54.80
N ILE A 329 -14.25 -12.65 -54.43
CA ILE A 329 -14.13 -13.12 -53.03
C ILE A 329 -12.66 -13.21 -52.63
N ASP A 330 -11.79 -13.75 -53.47
CA ASP A 330 -10.34 -13.84 -53.19
C ASP A 330 -9.67 -12.45 -53.11
N ALA A 331 -10.04 -11.53 -54.02
CA ALA A 331 -9.60 -10.14 -53.95
C ALA A 331 -10.06 -9.44 -52.68
N LEU A 332 -11.31 -9.64 -52.24
CA LEU A 332 -11.84 -9.12 -50.99
C LEU A 332 -11.12 -9.72 -49.77
N ASN A 333 -10.86 -11.03 -49.79
CA ASN A 333 -10.13 -11.70 -48.70
C ASN A 333 -8.66 -11.20 -48.60
N ASN A 334 -7.99 -11.01 -49.74
CA ASN A 334 -6.65 -10.45 -49.83
C ASN A 334 -6.63 -8.99 -49.33
N MET A 335 -7.58 -8.16 -49.72
CA MET A 335 -7.75 -6.79 -49.20
C MET A 335 -7.99 -6.80 -47.69
N ARG A 336 -8.84 -7.69 -47.19
CA ARG A 336 -9.13 -7.84 -45.74
C ARG A 336 -7.87 -8.26 -44.97
N ASN A 337 -7.10 -9.20 -45.50
CA ASN A 337 -5.84 -9.64 -44.89
C ASN A 337 -4.80 -8.52 -44.86
N THR A 338 -4.63 -7.78 -45.98
CA THR A 338 -3.73 -6.62 -46.04
C THR A 338 -4.15 -5.53 -45.04
N MET A 339 -5.45 -5.24 -44.96
CA MET A 339 -5.98 -4.27 -43.98
C MET A 339 -5.71 -4.72 -42.55
N ASN A 340 -5.82 -6.02 -42.23
CA ASN A 340 -5.49 -6.55 -40.91
C ASN A 340 -3.99 -6.44 -40.59
N ILE A 341 -3.12 -6.70 -41.59
CA ILE A 341 -1.66 -6.55 -41.43
C ILE A 341 -1.30 -5.07 -41.19
N LEU A 342 -1.86 -4.16 -41.99
CA LEU A 342 -1.67 -2.72 -41.81
C LEU A 342 -2.12 -2.25 -40.42
N LYS A 343 -3.31 -2.69 -40.01
CA LYS A 343 -3.86 -2.37 -38.70
C LYS A 343 -2.99 -2.91 -37.55
N ASN A 344 -2.44 -4.12 -37.71
CA ASN A 344 -1.55 -4.72 -36.74
C ASN A 344 -0.20 -3.98 -36.67
N ASN A 345 0.40 -3.64 -37.81
CA ASN A 345 1.66 -2.89 -37.83
C ASN A 345 1.47 -1.47 -37.28
N TYR A 346 0.35 -0.82 -37.57
CA TYR A 346 0.03 0.47 -36.95
C TYR A 346 -0.14 0.38 -35.43
N ARG A 347 -0.78 -0.69 -34.93
CA ARG A 347 -0.87 -0.95 -33.51
C ARG A 347 0.49 -1.17 -32.85
N LYS A 348 1.38 -1.95 -33.53
CA LYS A 348 2.76 -2.17 -33.06
C LYS A 348 3.54 -0.86 -33.01
N ILE A 349 3.46 -0.02 -34.04
CA ILE A 349 4.10 1.30 -34.03
C ILE A 349 3.63 2.16 -32.85
N ASN A 350 2.31 2.22 -32.61
CA ASN A 350 1.78 2.98 -31.48
C ASN A 350 2.26 2.41 -30.12
N GLN A 351 2.36 1.09 -30.02
CA GLN A 351 2.84 0.42 -28.80
C GLN A 351 4.33 0.70 -28.56
N VAL A 352 5.16 0.61 -29.59
CA VAL A 352 6.59 0.93 -29.52
C VAL A 352 6.79 2.42 -29.22
N GLN A 353 5.98 3.31 -29.85
CA GLN A 353 6.04 4.76 -29.55
C GLN A 353 5.70 5.05 -28.09
N LYS A 354 4.73 4.33 -27.54
CA LYS A 354 4.39 4.44 -26.09
C LYS A 354 5.58 4.02 -25.23
N SER A 355 6.25 2.91 -25.56
CA SER A 355 7.46 2.47 -24.84
C SER A 355 8.59 3.50 -24.91
N ILE A 356 8.82 4.11 -26.07
CA ILE A 356 9.80 5.21 -26.22
C ILE A 356 9.44 6.39 -25.30
N ASN A 357 8.17 6.77 -25.25
CA ASN A 357 7.74 7.88 -24.39
C ASN A 357 7.98 7.57 -22.91
N VAL A 358 7.73 6.33 -22.46
CA VAL A 358 8.02 5.89 -21.08
C VAL A 358 9.51 6.03 -20.76
N TYR A 359 10.39 5.52 -21.62
CA TYR A 359 11.84 5.66 -21.38
C TYR A 359 12.29 7.14 -21.37
N LEU A 360 11.85 7.94 -22.32
CA LEU A 360 12.19 9.37 -22.36
C LEU A 360 11.66 10.13 -21.15
N LEU A 361 10.49 9.75 -20.66
CA LEU A 361 9.89 10.32 -19.48
C LEU A 361 10.74 10.02 -18.24
N GLU A 362 11.17 8.77 -18.04
CA GLU A 362 12.07 8.40 -16.94
C GLU A 362 13.45 9.10 -17.07
N VAL A 363 13.98 9.26 -18.29
CA VAL A 363 15.21 10.07 -18.52
C VAL A 363 15.00 11.49 -18.00
N HIS A 364 13.92 12.18 -18.41
CA HIS A 364 13.69 13.56 -17.97
C HIS A 364 13.36 13.67 -16.48
N LYS A 365 12.72 12.66 -15.89
CA LYS A 365 12.43 12.58 -14.45
C LYS A 365 13.70 12.58 -13.60
N LYS A 366 14.77 11.88 -14.05
CA LYS A 366 16.08 11.86 -13.37
C LYS A 366 16.74 13.24 -13.24
N PHE A 367 16.40 14.19 -14.12
CA PHE A 367 16.91 15.56 -14.07
C PHE A 367 15.91 16.55 -13.46
N SER A 368 14.63 16.40 -13.77
CA SER A 368 13.56 17.30 -13.35
C SER A 368 13.35 17.29 -11.82
N ILE A 369 13.35 16.11 -11.19
CA ILE A 369 13.19 16.00 -9.73
C ILE A 369 14.37 16.64 -8.97
N PRO A 370 15.64 16.39 -9.30
CA PRO A 370 16.75 17.13 -8.70
C PRO A 370 16.74 18.63 -8.93
N ALA A 371 16.29 19.10 -10.12
CA ALA A 371 16.16 20.52 -10.41
C ALA A 371 15.15 21.22 -9.47
N ALA A 372 14.16 20.48 -8.95
CA ALA A 372 13.22 20.99 -7.96
C ALA A 372 13.92 21.48 -6.67
N CYS A 373 15.10 20.97 -6.31
CA CYS A 373 15.87 21.50 -5.18
C CYS A 373 16.11 23.01 -5.31
N VAL A 374 16.48 23.47 -6.51
CA VAL A 374 16.74 24.87 -6.81
C VAL A 374 15.44 25.66 -6.89
N VAL A 375 14.45 25.11 -7.58
CA VAL A 375 13.13 25.73 -7.76
C VAL A 375 12.42 25.94 -6.42
N PHE A 376 12.52 24.96 -5.53
CA PHE A 376 11.92 25.04 -4.19
C PHE A 376 12.62 26.03 -3.27
N VAL A 377 13.93 26.22 -3.41
CA VAL A 377 14.62 27.32 -2.71
C VAL A 377 14.21 28.65 -3.30
N LEU A 378 14.05 28.75 -4.61
CA LEU A 378 13.68 29.98 -5.30
C LEU A 378 12.30 30.50 -4.87
N ILE A 379 11.32 29.61 -4.68
CA ILE A 379 9.98 29.97 -4.20
C ILE A 379 9.91 30.01 -2.66
N GLY A 380 10.61 29.12 -1.97
CA GLY A 380 10.59 29.00 -0.52
C GLY A 380 11.20 30.22 0.20
N ALA A 381 12.25 30.79 -0.36
CA ALA A 381 12.91 31.95 0.26
C ALA A 381 12.00 33.18 0.31
N PRO A 382 11.39 33.66 -0.79
CA PRO A 382 10.47 34.80 -0.74
C PRO A 382 9.24 34.52 0.14
N LEU A 383 8.64 33.33 0.05
CA LEU A 383 7.48 32.97 0.86
C LEU A 383 7.81 32.92 2.36
N GLY A 384 8.96 32.35 2.73
CA GLY A 384 9.44 32.36 4.11
C GLY A 384 9.66 33.78 4.64
N MET A 385 10.25 34.67 3.83
CA MET A 385 10.49 36.06 4.19
C MET A 385 9.22 36.89 4.32
N LEU A 386 8.17 36.61 3.52
CA LEU A 386 6.87 37.28 3.57
C LEU A 386 6.02 36.83 4.77
N SER A 387 6.30 35.67 5.34
CA SER A 387 5.55 35.08 6.45
C SER A 387 5.93 35.70 7.81
N ARG A 388 5.58 36.96 8.05
CA ARG A 388 5.94 37.75 9.27
C ARG A 388 5.43 37.15 10.60
N ARG A 389 4.38 36.32 10.58
CA ARG A 389 3.78 35.68 11.77
C ARG A 389 3.85 34.15 11.72
N GLY A 390 4.60 33.62 10.73
CA GLY A 390 4.63 32.21 10.45
C GLY A 390 5.53 31.44 11.43
N GLY A 391 4.91 30.72 12.35
CA GLY A 391 5.61 29.68 13.11
C GLY A 391 5.90 28.45 12.22
N MET A 392 6.58 27.43 12.79
CA MET A 392 6.93 26.19 12.12
C MET A 392 5.73 25.50 11.43
N GLY A 393 4.52 25.60 12.00
CA GLY A 393 3.31 25.03 11.42
C GLY A 393 2.88 25.67 10.08
N THR A 394 3.04 27.00 9.91
CA THR A 394 2.73 27.68 8.65
C THR A 394 3.75 27.35 7.56
N ALA A 395 5.04 27.20 7.91
CA ALA A 395 6.08 26.78 6.98
C ALA A 395 5.80 25.37 6.45
N ILE A 396 5.45 24.42 7.35
CA ILE A 396 5.10 23.05 6.97
C ILE A 396 3.81 23.04 6.10
N GLY A 397 2.77 23.77 6.49
CA GLY A 397 1.52 23.82 5.72
C GLY A 397 1.70 24.37 4.31
N ILE A 398 2.47 25.45 4.14
CA ILE A 398 2.81 26.00 2.81
C ILE A 398 3.64 25.01 2.00
N SER A 399 4.62 24.34 2.64
CA SER A 399 5.46 23.34 1.98
C SER A 399 4.64 22.17 1.44
N VAL A 400 3.73 21.64 2.27
CA VAL A 400 2.85 20.54 1.87
C VAL A 400 1.95 20.98 0.71
N GLY A 401 1.36 22.17 0.77
CA GLY A 401 0.52 22.68 -0.32
C GLY A 401 1.30 22.84 -1.64
N LEU A 402 2.49 23.41 -1.61
CA LEU A 402 3.35 23.55 -2.81
C LEU A 402 3.79 22.19 -3.36
N PHE A 403 4.10 21.26 -2.48
CA PHE A 403 4.49 19.92 -2.87
C PHE A 403 3.34 19.17 -3.55
N ILE A 404 2.11 19.29 -3.02
CA ILE A 404 0.91 18.73 -3.65
C ILE A 404 0.76 19.24 -5.08
N ILE A 405 0.89 20.56 -5.26
CA ILE A 405 0.79 21.18 -6.59
C ILE A 405 1.89 20.65 -7.52
N TYR A 406 3.14 20.61 -7.04
CA TYR A 406 4.27 20.10 -7.81
C TYR A 406 4.03 18.66 -8.29
N TRP A 407 3.62 17.77 -7.37
CA TRP A 407 3.36 16.37 -7.65
C TRP A 407 2.16 16.15 -8.57
N ALA A 408 1.07 16.89 -8.36
CA ALA A 408 -0.08 16.82 -9.25
C ALA A 408 0.27 17.16 -10.70
N PHE A 409 1.14 18.15 -10.91
CA PHE A 409 1.64 18.48 -12.25
C PHE A 409 2.60 17.42 -12.79
N LEU A 410 3.45 16.83 -11.95
CA LEU A 410 4.42 15.83 -12.37
C LEU A 410 3.72 14.54 -12.80
N ILE A 411 2.79 14.01 -11.99
CA ILE A 411 2.05 12.79 -12.31
C ILE A 411 1.04 13.03 -13.42
N GLY A 412 0.31 14.15 -13.37
CA GLY A 412 -0.59 14.52 -14.47
C GLY A 412 0.15 14.70 -15.81
N GLY A 413 1.39 15.20 -15.77
CA GLY A 413 2.27 15.29 -16.92
C GLY A 413 2.71 13.91 -17.42
N GLU A 414 3.08 13.00 -16.53
CA GLU A 414 3.42 11.60 -16.82
C GLU A 414 2.30 10.93 -17.60
N GLU A 415 1.09 10.96 -17.09
CA GLU A 415 -0.08 10.37 -17.71
C GLU A 415 -0.43 10.98 -19.08
N LEU A 416 -0.33 12.31 -19.21
CA LEU A 416 -0.55 12.99 -20.49
C LEU A 416 0.51 12.60 -21.54
N SER A 417 1.74 12.35 -21.12
CA SER A 417 2.83 11.88 -21.98
C SER A 417 2.63 10.42 -22.41
N ASP A 418 2.23 9.55 -21.51
CA ASP A 418 1.96 8.13 -21.79
C ASP A 418 0.81 7.96 -22.79
N ARG A 419 -0.17 8.87 -22.77
CA ARG A 419 -1.24 8.94 -23.76
C ARG A 419 -0.82 9.59 -25.09
N GLY A 420 0.40 10.10 -25.18
CA GLY A 420 0.90 10.80 -26.37
C GLY A 420 0.28 12.18 -26.60
N ILE A 421 -0.39 12.77 -25.59
CA ILE A 421 -1.01 14.10 -25.69
C ILE A 421 0.04 15.20 -25.58
N THR A 422 1.05 15.00 -24.75
CA THR A 422 2.14 15.95 -24.52
C THR A 422 3.50 15.29 -24.75
N SER A 423 4.54 16.08 -25.01
CA SER A 423 5.90 15.54 -25.10
C SER A 423 6.47 15.23 -23.71
N PRO A 424 7.27 14.15 -23.55
CA PRO A 424 7.91 13.80 -22.28
C PRO A 424 8.67 14.93 -21.61
N VAL A 425 9.38 15.75 -22.43
CA VAL A 425 10.12 16.93 -21.97
C VAL A 425 9.19 17.93 -21.31
N MET A 426 8.11 18.34 -22.01
CA MET A 426 7.19 19.35 -21.50
C MET A 426 6.48 18.86 -20.24
N SER A 427 6.07 17.61 -20.23
CA SER A 427 5.39 16.99 -19.09
C SER A 427 6.22 17.02 -17.80
N MET A 428 7.50 16.66 -17.89
CA MET A 428 8.36 16.56 -16.70
C MET A 428 8.93 17.91 -16.24
N TRP A 429 9.08 18.89 -17.14
CA TRP A 429 9.64 20.20 -16.81
C TRP A 429 8.58 21.26 -16.48
N ALA A 430 7.32 21.07 -16.85
CA ALA A 430 6.22 22.00 -16.59
C ALA A 430 6.10 22.43 -15.11
N PRO A 431 6.12 21.52 -14.11
CA PRO A 431 6.05 21.92 -12.71
C PRO A 431 7.23 22.80 -12.28
N ASN A 432 8.45 22.48 -12.73
CA ASN A 432 9.65 23.28 -12.43
C ASN A 432 9.57 24.68 -13.05
N ILE A 433 9.10 24.77 -14.30
CA ILE A 433 8.94 26.05 -14.99
C ILE A 433 7.86 26.89 -14.32
N LEU A 434 6.70 26.31 -14.00
CA LEU A 434 5.59 27.03 -13.38
C LEU A 434 5.97 27.57 -11.99
N ILE A 435 6.45 26.68 -11.10
CA ILE A 435 6.80 27.06 -9.72
C ILE A 435 8.03 27.98 -9.71
N GLY A 436 9.00 27.74 -10.60
CA GLY A 436 10.17 28.59 -10.76
C GLY A 436 9.82 30.01 -11.22
N ALA A 437 8.90 30.13 -12.18
CA ALA A 437 8.39 31.43 -12.63
C ALA A 437 7.69 32.20 -11.50
N ILE A 438 6.84 31.51 -10.72
CA ILE A 438 6.20 32.11 -9.53
C ILE A 438 7.27 32.54 -8.52
N GLY A 439 8.27 31.68 -8.25
CA GLY A 439 9.37 32.00 -7.35
C GLY A 439 10.18 33.23 -7.79
N LEU A 440 10.49 33.35 -9.08
CA LEU A 440 11.15 34.52 -9.67
C LEU A 440 10.32 35.79 -9.55
N LEU A 441 9.02 35.71 -9.80
CA LEU A 441 8.11 36.85 -9.64
C LEU A 441 8.06 37.36 -8.19
N LEU A 442 7.96 36.42 -7.22
CA LEU A 442 7.99 36.76 -5.80
C LEU A 442 9.33 37.35 -5.37
N LEU A 443 10.43 36.81 -5.91
CA LEU A 443 11.77 37.33 -5.65
C LEU A 443 11.93 38.74 -6.23
N TYR A 444 11.45 39.00 -7.44
CA TYR A 444 11.45 40.33 -8.05
C TYR A 444 10.62 41.33 -7.21
N GLN A 445 9.46 40.92 -6.71
CA GLN A 445 8.66 41.76 -5.81
C GLN A 445 9.44 42.10 -4.53
N LEU A 446 10.14 41.13 -3.95
CA LEU A 446 10.90 41.32 -2.72
C LEU A 446 12.04 42.30 -2.89
N ILE A 447 12.68 42.34 -4.09
CA ILE A 447 13.80 43.19 -4.41
C ILE A 447 13.34 44.64 -4.75
N THR A 448 12.28 44.77 -5.56
CA THR A 448 11.85 46.06 -6.12
C THR A 448 10.82 46.81 -5.25
N GLU A 449 10.29 46.13 -4.19
CA GLU A 449 9.21 46.64 -3.33
C GLU A 449 7.92 47.00 -4.09
N LYS A 450 7.85 46.71 -5.38
CA LYS A 450 6.66 46.96 -6.20
C LYS A 450 5.65 45.84 -5.99
N SER A 451 4.42 46.18 -5.63
CA SER A 451 3.35 45.21 -5.45
C SER A 451 3.11 44.44 -6.76
N VAL A 452 3.07 43.10 -6.67
CA VAL A 452 2.67 42.20 -7.79
C VAL A 452 1.28 42.59 -8.31
N LEU A 453 0.44 43.15 -7.46
CA LEU A 453 -0.89 43.71 -7.85
C LEU A 453 -0.76 44.78 -8.94
N GLN A 454 0.28 45.58 -8.96
CA GLN A 454 0.51 46.55 -10.02
C GLN A 454 0.90 45.91 -11.35
N ILE A 455 1.69 44.79 -11.27
CA ILE A 455 2.07 44.02 -12.45
C ILE A 455 0.88 43.21 -12.97
N ILE A 456 0.11 42.59 -12.08
CA ILE A 456 -1.11 41.85 -12.41
C ILE A 456 -2.17 42.81 -12.98
N ASN A 457 -2.33 44.05 -12.45
CA ASN A 457 -3.23 45.02 -12.99
C ASN A 457 -2.79 45.51 -14.39
N LYS A 458 -1.50 45.61 -14.64
CA LYS A 458 -0.97 45.92 -15.97
C LYS A 458 -1.16 44.76 -16.97
N PHE A 459 -1.08 43.51 -16.49
CA PHE A 459 -1.38 42.31 -17.29
C PHE A 459 -2.89 42.13 -17.48
N ARG A 460 -3.71 42.37 -16.43
CA ARG A 460 -5.17 42.32 -16.49
C ARG A 460 -5.78 43.29 -17.53
N ASN A 461 -5.12 44.40 -17.75
CA ASN A 461 -5.52 45.37 -18.76
C ASN A 461 -5.04 45.02 -20.19
N SER A 462 -4.34 43.89 -20.36
CA SER A 462 -4.03 43.35 -21.68
C SER A 462 -5.17 42.45 -22.17
N ARG A 463 -5.35 42.31 -23.49
CA ARG A 463 -6.44 41.53 -24.12
C ARG A 463 -6.52 40.05 -23.67
N LEU A 464 -5.43 39.47 -23.22
CA LEU A 464 -5.37 38.09 -22.67
C LEU A 464 -5.76 38.09 -21.16
N GLY A 465 -5.35 39.11 -20.40
CA GLY A 465 -5.62 39.16 -18.98
C GLY A 465 -7.08 39.42 -18.64
N SER A 466 -7.82 40.16 -19.47
CA SER A 466 -9.25 40.40 -19.26
C SER A 466 -10.09 39.12 -19.36
N ARG A 467 -9.79 38.22 -20.31
CA ARG A 467 -10.51 36.93 -20.44
C ARG A 467 -10.25 35.98 -19.28
N LEU A 468 -9.04 35.99 -18.74
CA LEU A 468 -8.67 35.17 -17.57
C LEU A 468 -9.29 35.73 -16.27
N SER A 469 -9.36 37.07 -16.14
CA SER A 469 -9.96 37.68 -14.97
C SER A 469 -11.48 37.49 -14.89
N ASP A 470 -12.18 37.53 -16.04
CA ASP A 470 -13.61 37.24 -16.14
C ASP A 470 -13.94 35.79 -15.79
N TRP A 471 -13.04 34.85 -16.18
CA TRP A 471 -13.17 33.43 -15.82
C TRP A 471 -12.92 33.18 -14.31
N MET A 472 -11.89 33.80 -13.73
CA MET A 472 -11.61 33.73 -12.29
C MET A 472 -12.68 34.41 -11.44
N GLU A 473 -13.26 35.51 -11.92
CA GLU A 473 -14.37 36.21 -11.24
C GLU A 473 -15.66 35.38 -11.25
N ARG A 474 -15.91 34.62 -12.32
CA ARG A 474 -17.03 33.65 -12.38
C ARG A 474 -16.82 32.51 -11.37
N ILE A 475 -15.61 31.97 -11.25
CA ILE A 475 -15.28 30.93 -10.25
C ILE A 475 -15.38 31.51 -8.83
N SER A 476 -14.86 32.70 -8.59
CA SER A 476 -14.93 33.34 -7.27
C SER A 476 -16.35 33.68 -6.84
N LYS A 477 -17.24 34.04 -7.80
CA LYS A 477 -18.67 34.24 -7.54
C LYS A 477 -19.40 32.94 -7.25
N LEU A 478 -19.01 31.83 -7.90
CA LEU A 478 -19.50 30.48 -7.59
C LEU A 478 -19.06 30.00 -6.19
N LEU A 479 -17.81 30.28 -5.80
CA LEU A 479 -17.29 29.96 -4.47
C LEU A 479 -17.78 30.90 -3.35
N LYS A 480 -18.09 32.17 -3.66
CA LYS A 480 -18.63 33.13 -2.70
C LYS A 480 -20.15 33.07 -2.54
N GLY A 481 -20.87 32.48 -3.49
CA GLY A 481 -22.33 32.38 -3.47
C GLY A 481 -22.92 31.55 -2.33
N GLU A 482 -22.09 30.78 -1.59
CA GLU A 482 -22.53 30.02 -0.43
C GLU A 482 -22.14 30.61 0.94
N LEU A 483 -21.39 31.71 1.00
CA LEU A 483 -20.85 32.24 2.27
C LEU A 483 -21.44 33.62 2.70
N GLU A 484 -22.30 34.26 1.90
CA GLU A 484 -23.04 35.41 2.34
C GLU A 484 -24.43 35.05 2.90
N LYS A 485 -24.46 34.37 4.05
CA LYS A 485 -25.58 34.46 4.99
C LYS A 485 -25.18 35.37 6.13
N LYS A 486 -25.77 36.58 6.07
CA LYS A 486 -25.86 37.63 7.09
C LYS A 486 -25.36 37.24 8.48
N GLY A 487 -24.30 37.90 8.90
CA GLY A 487 -23.95 38.04 10.30
C GLY A 487 -24.92 38.98 11.04
N ASP A 488 -25.86 38.40 11.75
CA ASP A 488 -26.41 39.01 12.94
C ASP A 488 -25.57 38.55 14.14
N GLU A 489 -24.87 39.45 14.76
CA GLU A 489 -24.16 39.22 16.00
C GLU A 489 -25.15 38.77 17.09
N PRO A 490 -25.05 37.58 17.67
CA PRO A 490 -25.84 37.29 18.84
C PRO A 490 -25.09 37.79 20.09
N LYS A 491 -25.59 38.88 20.65
CA LYS A 491 -25.26 39.37 21.99
C LYS A 491 -25.68 38.40 23.12
N SER A 492 -25.49 37.09 22.99
CA SER A 492 -25.92 36.15 24.02
C SER A 492 -24.83 35.14 24.50
N LYS A 493 -23.57 35.41 24.22
CA LYS A 493 -22.46 34.52 24.73
C LYS A 493 -21.99 34.82 26.14
N ALA A 494 -22.62 35.80 26.84
CA ALA A 494 -22.18 36.20 28.20
C ALA A 494 -22.87 35.44 29.35
N ILE A 495 -23.96 34.74 29.14
CA ILE A 495 -24.78 34.16 30.23
C ILE A 495 -24.44 32.70 30.55
N TRP A 496 -23.91 31.95 29.58
CA TRP A 496 -23.55 30.52 29.84
C TRP A 496 -22.16 30.29 30.46
N ARG A 497 -21.36 31.34 30.62
CA ARG A 497 -19.98 31.22 31.16
C ARG A 497 -19.88 31.21 32.69
N LYS A 498 -21.02 31.43 33.42
CA LYS A 498 -20.95 31.69 34.88
C LYS A 498 -21.27 30.50 35.80
N HIS A 499 -21.73 29.35 35.29
CA HIS A 499 -22.23 28.29 36.16
C HIS A 499 -21.58 26.90 36.10
N ILE A 500 -20.60 26.62 35.20
CA ILE A 500 -19.88 25.34 35.22
C ILE A 500 -18.39 25.61 35.01
N ARG A 501 -17.64 25.77 36.13
CA ARG A 501 -16.17 25.62 36.14
C ARG A 501 -15.76 24.42 37.02
N PRO A 502 -16.02 23.18 36.66
CA PRO A 502 -15.42 22.02 37.33
C PRO A 502 -13.93 21.88 37.00
N ILE A 503 -13.45 22.54 35.90
CA ILE A 503 -12.06 22.46 35.44
C ILE A 503 -11.27 23.67 35.96
N LYS A 504 -10.14 23.41 36.66
CA LYS A 504 -9.22 24.47 37.11
C LYS A 504 -8.64 25.25 35.90
N ILE A 505 -8.29 26.51 36.10
CA ILE A 505 -7.81 27.41 35.02
C ILE A 505 -6.59 26.79 34.30
N LEU A 506 -5.65 26.19 35.07
CA LEU A 506 -4.47 25.51 34.53
C LEU A 506 -4.85 24.33 33.63
N ASP A 507 -5.81 23.51 34.05
CA ASP A 507 -6.24 22.32 33.30
C ASP A 507 -6.91 22.74 31.97
N SER A 508 -7.78 23.75 31.98
CA SER A 508 -8.39 24.28 30.78
C SER A 508 -7.37 24.88 29.80
N TYR A 509 -6.34 25.53 30.31
CA TYR A 509 -5.24 26.07 29.53
C TYR A 509 -4.41 24.97 28.85
N LEU A 510 -4.01 23.95 29.62
CA LEU A 510 -3.27 22.79 29.12
C LEU A 510 -4.06 22.02 28.07
N LEU A 511 -5.33 21.69 28.36
CA LEU A 511 -6.23 21.00 27.45
C LEU A 511 -6.45 21.76 26.17
N GLY A 512 -6.67 23.09 26.26
CA GLY A 512 -6.86 23.93 25.08
C GLY A 512 -5.65 23.97 24.15
N LYS A 513 -4.43 24.02 24.68
CA LYS A 513 -3.19 23.94 23.90
C LYS A 513 -2.98 22.54 23.31
N PHE A 514 -3.20 21.50 24.11
CA PHE A 514 -3.06 20.11 23.72
C PHE A 514 -4.01 19.74 22.58
N MET A 515 -5.32 20.01 22.74
CA MET A 515 -6.30 19.67 21.70
C MET A 515 -6.06 20.42 20.39
N LYS A 516 -5.66 21.70 20.45
CA LYS A 516 -5.27 22.44 19.23
C LYS A 516 -4.08 21.79 18.52
N ALA A 517 -3.08 21.35 19.27
CA ALA A 517 -1.90 20.70 18.72
C ALA A 517 -2.24 19.30 18.13
N VAL A 518 -3.07 18.50 18.84
CA VAL A 518 -3.55 17.19 18.36
C VAL A 518 -4.36 17.35 17.07
N ILE A 519 -5.36 18.25 17.04
CA ILE A 519 -6.22 18.47 15.85
C ILE A 519 -5.37 18.94 14.67
N LEU A 520 -4.45 19.88 14.89
CA LEU A 520 -3.56 20.36 13.81
C LEU A 520 -2.67 19.25 13.28
N SER A 521 -2.06 18.45 14.16
CA SER A 521 -1.21 17.32 13.77
C SER A 521 -2.01 16.26 13.01
N LEU A 522 -3.21 15.92 13.50
CA LEU A 522 -4.11 14.96 12.85
C LEU A 522 -4.50 15.42 11.45
N PHE A 523 -4.88 16.69 11.30
CA PHE A 523 -5.22 17.27 10.00
C PHE A 523 -4.06 17.17 8.99
N VAL A 524 -2.85 17.49 9.43
CA VAL A 524 -1.64 17.35 8.61
C VAL A 524 -1.39 15.90 8.20
N PHE A 525 -1.48 14.95 9.13
CA PHE A 525 -1.28 13.54 8.81
C PHE A 525 -2.33 12.98 7.85
N VAL A 526 -3.61 13.32 8.05
CA VAL A 526 -4.70 12.90 7.16
C VAL A 526 -4.45 13.39 5.74
N ILE A 527 -4.07 14.67 5.57
CA ILE A 527 -3.76 15.22 4.25
C ILE A 527 -2.57 14.49 3.62
N ILE A 528 -1.49 14.30 4.36
CA ILE A 528 -0.27 13.64 3.84
C ILE A 528 -0.59 12.21 3.41
N MET A 529 -1.30 11.44 4.24
CA MET A 529 -1.65 10.05 3.93
C MET A 529 -2.57 9.93 2.72
N HIS A 530 -3.59 10.79 2.61
CA HIS A 530 -4.44 10.83 1.42
C HIS A 530 -3.65 11.19 0.17
N LEU A 531 -2.69 12.10 0.31
CA LEU A 531 -1.86 12.53 -0.80
C LEU A 531 -0.97 11.40 -1.29
N VAL A 532 -0.25 10.73 -0.38
CA VAL A 532 0.62 9.59 -0.72
C VAL A 532 -0.21 8.52 -1.43
N HIS A 533 -1.35 8.13 -0.86
CA HIS A 533 -2.23 7.14 -1.45
C HIS A 533 -2.80 7.58 -2.82
N LEU A 534 -3.14 8.87 -2.99
CA LEU A 534 -3.59 9.40 -4.27
C LEU A 534 -2.49 9.26 -5.35
N ILE A 535 -1.26 9.59 -4.98
CA ILE A 535 -0.10 9.50 -5.85
C ILE A 535 0.13 8.06 -6.31
N GLU A 536 0.10 7.11 -5.37
CA GLU A 536 0.35 5.69 -5.65
C GLU A 536 -0.71 5.03 -6.55
N HIS A 537 -1.96 5.52 -6.51
CA HIS A 537 -3.07 4.90 -7.23
C HIS A 537 -3.62 5.76 -8.38
N LEU A 538 -3.00 6.90 -8.68
CA LEU A 538 -3.52 7.83 -9.69
C LEU A 538 -3.59 7.18 -11.09
N ASP A 539 -2.57 6.40 -11.44
CA ASP A 539 -2.51 5.65 -12.71
C ASP A 539 -3.73 4.72 -12.83
N THR A 540 -4.03 3.99 -11.74
CA THR A 540 -5.20 3.10 -11.70
C THR A 540 -6.50 3.86 -11.91
N TYR A 541 -6.66 5.05 -11.30
CA TYR A 541 -7.88 5.85 -11.44
C TYR A 541 -8.06 6.37 -12.87
N ILE A 542 -6.98 6.74 -13.52
CA ILE A 542 -6.99 7.28 -14.87
C ILE A 542 -7.19 6.15 -15.89
N ASP A 543 -6.43 5.05 -15.80
CA ASP A 543 -6.51 3.90 -16.70
C ASP A 543 -7.90 3.24 -16.70
N LYS A 544 -8.51 3.15 -15.53
CA LYS A 544 -9.86 2.60 -15.37
C LYS A 544 -10.97 3.63 -15.63
N HIS A 545 -10.62 4.86 -16.05
CA HIS A 545 -11.58 5.96 -16.25
C HIS A 545 -12.52 6.11 -15.05
N ALA A 546 -11.98 6.14 -13.83
CA ALA A 546 -12.76 6.30 -12.61
C ALA A 546 -13.37 7.71 -12.54
N SER A 547 -14.64 7.79 -12.09
CA SER A 547 -15.28 9.09 -11.89
C SER A 547 -14.64 9.83 -10.72
N ILE A 548 -14.40 11.13 -10.88
CA ILE A 548 -13.87 12.00 -9.80
C ILE A 548 -14.76 11.90 -8.54
N THR A 549 -16.07 11.78 -8.72
CA THR A 549 -17.01 11.65 -7.60
C THR A 549 -16.83 10.34 -6.83
N ASP A 550 -16.52 9.25 -7.51
CA ASP A 550 -16.28 7.96 -6.87
C ASP A 550 -14.92 7.93 -6.16
N VAL A 551 -13.91 8.56 -6.75
CA VAL A 551 -12.59 8.75 -6.10
C VAL A 551 -12.74 9.61 -4.84
N LEU A 552 -13.48 10.71 -4.88
CA LEU A 552 -13.72 11.54 -3.68
C LEU A 552 -14.48 10.78 -2.58
N LYS A 553 -15.50 9.99 -2.95
CA LYS A 553 -16.21 9.12 -2.00
C LYS A 553 -15.28 8.07 -1.39
N TYR A 554 -14.42 7.45 -2.21
CA TYR A 554 -13.42 6.51 -1.72
C TYR A 554 -12.53 7.13 -0.64
N TYR A 555 -12.00 8.36 -0.86
CA TYR A 555 -11.20 9.07 0.13
C TYR A 555 -11.99 9.49 1.36
N LEU A 556 -13.24 9.88 1.20
CA LEU A 556 -14.12 10.19 2.34
C LEU A 556 -14.31 8.97 3.24
N TYR A 557 -14.56 7.79 2.68
CA TYR A 557 -14.70 6.54 3.45
C TYR A 557 -13.35 6.00 3.97
N THR A 558 -12.23 6.36 3.37
CA THR A 558 -10.88 6.01 3.86
C THR A 558 -10.45 6.88 5.05
N THR A 559 -10.97 8.11 5.16
CA THR A 559 -10.59 9.08 6.20
C THR A 559 -10.72 8.55 7.64
N PRO A 560 -11.82 7.87 8.07
CA PRO A 560 -11.93 7.36 9.45
C PRO A 560 -10.82 6.36 9.80
N PHE A 561 -10.45 5.48 8.88
CA PHE A 561 -9.35 4.54 9.06
C PHE A 561 -8.02 5.25 9.29
N ILE A 562 -7.69 6.24 8.45
CA ILE A 562 -6.46 7.04 8.60
C ILE A 562 -6.46 7.80 9.93
N ILE A 563 -7.59 8.34 10.37
CA ILE A 563 -7.71 9.02 11.67
C ILE A 563 -7.35 8.05 12.81
N VAL A 564 -7.94 6.86 12.83
CA VAL A 564 -7.68 5.86 13.87
C VAL A 564 -6.21 5.42 13.88
N LEU A 565 -5.62 5.26 12.70
CA LEU A 565 -4.21 4.87 12.55
C LEU A 565 -3.24 5.96 13.04
N THR A 566 -3.54 7.23 12.77
CA THR A 566 -2.61 8.34 13.00
C THR A 566 -2.82 9.06 14.34
N ILE A 567 -3.96 8.86 15.02
CA ILE A 567 -4.29 9.56 16.26
C ILE A 567 -3.29 9.31 17.42
N PRO A 568 -2.68 8.12 17.60
CA PRO A 568 -1.62 7.93 18.60
C PRO A 568 -0.40 8.83 18.35
N ILE A 569 0.00 8.98 17.07
CA ILE A 569 1.11 9.85 16.67
C ILE A 569 0.75 11.33 16.89
N ALA A 570 -0.49 11.69 16.52
CA ALA A 570 -0.98 13.06 16.74
C ALA A 570 -1.06 13.42 18.24
N THR A 571 -1.45 12.47 19.09
CA THR A 571 -1.48 12.68 20.58
C THR A 571 -0.08 12.80 21.16
N LEU A 572 0.88 12.01 20.69
CA LEU A 572 2.30 12.12 21.06
C LEU A 572 2.83 13.51 20.73
N LEU A 573 2.67 13.95 19.48
CA LEU A 573 3.10 15.28 19.03
C LEU A 573 2.39 16.39 19.80
N GLY A 574 1.08 16.24 20.02
CA GLY A 574 0.29 17.21 20.79
C GLY A 574 0.83 17.38 22.20
N ALA A 575 1.17 16.31 22.88
CA ALA A 575 1.74 16.34 24.22
C ALA A 575 3.16 16.96 24.22
N ILE A 576 4.02 16.53 23.29
CA ILE A 576 5.39 17.05 23.18
C ILE A 576 5.40 18.54 22.84
N PHE A 577 4.58 18.98 21.89
CA PHE A 577 4.51 20.40 21.53
C PHE A 577 3.92 21.26 22.66
N THR A 578 2.89 20.77 23.35
CA THR A 578 2.29 21.51 24.46
C THR A 578 3.29 21.72 25.60
N ILE A 579 3.87 20.63 26.11
CA ILE A 579 4.80 20.69 27.22
C ILE A 579 6.14 21.31 26.81
N GLY A 580 6.69 20.96 25.65
CA GLY A 580 7.95 21.49 25.14
C GLY A 580 7.91 23.00 24.86
N LEU A 581 6.78 23.53 24.34
CA LEU A 581 6.62 24.97 24.14
C LEU A 581 6.50 25.71 25.48
N MET A 582 5.82 25.13 26.45
CA MET A 582 5.75 25.68 27.83
C MET A 582 7.12 25.64 28.54
N ALA A 583 7.89 24.56 28.35
CA ALA A 583 9.25 24.46 28.86
C ALA A 583 10.18 25.54 28.27
N ARG A 584 10.11 25.75 26.94
CA ARG A 584 10.86 26.80 26.24
C ARG A 584 10.50 28.23 26.66
N ARG A 585 9.23 28.49 26.97
CA ARG A 585 8.76 29.80 27.43
C ARG A 585 8.92 30.02 28.92
N ASN A 586 9.58 29.09 29.63
CA ASN A 586 9.72 29.06 31.08
C ASN A 586 8.39 28.98 31.84
N GLU A 587 7.25 28.77 31.17
CA GLU A 587 5.94 28.59 31.76
C GLU A 587 5.94 27.35 32.69
N LEU A 588 6.53 26.25 32.20
CA LEU A 588 6.65 25.01 32.96
C LEU A 588 7.50 25.19 34.20
N LEU A 589 8.60 25.96 34.11
CA LEU A 589 9.47 26.28 35.23
C LEU A 589 8.72 27.08 36.30
N ALA A 590 7.95 28.12 35.90
CA ALA A 590 7.14 28.92 36.83
C ALA A 590 6.07 28.08 37.56
N ILE A 591 5.41 27.17 36.84
CA ILE A 591 4.42 26.25 37.40
C ILE A 591 5.09 25.27 38.41
N LYS A 592 6.25 24.73 38.10
CA LYS A 592 7.02 23.85 38.99
C LYS A 592 7.55 24.62 40.24
N ALA A 593 8.00 25.85 40.04
CA ALA A 593 8.45 26.73 41.14
C ALA A 593 7.32 27.07 42.12
N SER A 594 6.06 27.06 41.68
CA SER A 594 4.88 27.22 42.56
C SER A 594 4.48 25.89 43.28
N GLY A 595 5.32 24.85 43.23
CA GLY A 595 5.09 23.59 43.95
C GLY A 595 4.20 22.57 43.20
N VAL A 596 3.84 22.81 41.97
CA VAL A 596 3.01 21.88 41.15
C VAL A 596 3.90 20.77 40.58
N SER A 597 3.60 19.52 40.92
CA SER A 597 4.34 18.37 40.42
C SER A 597 4.08 18.11 38.93
N LEU A 598 5.02 17.45 38.25
CA LEU A 598 4.86 17.05 36.83
C LEU A 598 3.67 16.10 36.64
N TRP A 599 3.38 15.24 37.62
CA TRP A 599 2.20 14.36 37.59
C TRP A 599 0.89 15.17 37.54
N ARG A 600 0.80 16.26 38.28
CA ARG A 600 -0.38 17.13 38.30
C ARG A 600 -0.56 17.85 36.94
N ILE A 601 0.55 18.19 36.27
CA ILE A 601 0.54 18.80 34.92
C ILE A 601 0.16 17.75 33.89
N ALA A 602 0.60 16.50 33.99
CA ALA A 602 0.30 15.41 33.09
C ALA A 602 -1.16 14.95 33.19
N LEU A 603 -1.77 15.03 34.37
CA LEU A 603 -3.12 14.48 34.64
C LEU A 603 -4.19 14.91 33.67
N PRO A 604 -4.38 16.23 33.32
CA PRO A 604 -5.37 16.64 32.35
C PRO A 604 -5.11 16.04 30.94
N LEU A 605 -3.83 15.91 30.55
CA LEU A 605 -3.47 15.32 29.25
C LEU A 605 -3.74 13.81 29.24
N LEU A 606 -3.46 13.11 30.35
CA LEU A 606 -3.76 11.68 30.51
C LEU A 606 -5.27 11.41 30.46
N ILE A 607 -6.07 12.24 31.13
CA ILE A 607 -7.55 12.14 31.06
C ILE A 607 -8.03 12.35 29.61
N ALA A 608 -7.50 13.37 28.92
CA ALA A 608 -7.83 13.62 27.53
C ALA A 608 -7.39 12.44 26.63
N GLY A 609 -6.20 11.89 26.84
CA GLY A 609 -5.71 10.70 26.14
C GLY A 609 -6.58 9.47 26.38
N PHE A 610 -7.09 9.28 27.59
CA PHE A 610 -8.04 8.21 27.90
C PHE A 610 -9.37 8.42 27.18
N ILE A 611 -9.92 9.65 27.17
CA ILE A 611 -11.13 9.97 26.42
C ILE A 611 -10.93 9.73 24.92
N ILE A 612 -9.79 10.15 24.35
CA ILE A 612 -9.43 9.88 22.96
C ILE A 612 -9.39 8.36 22.72
N SER A 613 -8.80 7.57 23.62
CA SER A 613 -8.75 6.11 23.53
C SER A 613 -10.15 5.48 23.48
N VAL A 614 -11.08 5.95 24.30
CA VAL A 614 -12.49 5.49 24.30
C VAL A 614 -13.17 5.87 22.97
N CYS A 615 -12.97 7.09 22.47
CA CYS A 615 -13.51 7.53 21.18
C CYS A 615 -12.96 6.67 20.02
N VAL A 616 -11.67 6.35 20.05
CA VAL A 616 -11.04 5.47 19.05
C VAL A 616 -11.63 4.06 19.11
N PHE A 617 -11.85 3.52 20.31
CA PHE A 617 -12.49 2.21 20.49
C PHE A 617 -13.91 2.18 19.89
N ILE A 618 -14.73 3.18 20.19
CA ILE A 618 -16.09 3.30 19.64
C ILE A 618 -16.03 3.45 18.10
N ALA A 619 -15.13 4.30 17.59
CA ALA A 619 -14.97 4.48 16.16
C ALA A 619 -14.51 3.20 15.45
N SER A 620 -13.63 2.41 16.08
CA SER A 620 -13.15 1.13 15.53
C SER A 620 -14.22 0.04 15.52
N GLU A 621 -15.25 0.16 16.33
CA GLU A 621 -16.34 -0.83 16.42
C GLU A 621 -17.57 -0.45 15.59
N GLU A 622 -17.97 0.84 15.57
CA GLU A 622 -19.19 1.30 14.93
C GLU A 622 -18.96 1.94 13.56
N ILE A 623 -17.87 2.70 13.40
CA ILE A 623 -17.66 3.50 12.20
C ILE A 623 -16.81 2.75 11.15
N LEU A 624 -15.68 2.15 11.59
CA LEU A 624 -14.72 1.55 10.65
C LEU A 624 -15.29 0.36 9.88
N PRO A 625 -16.06 -0.59 10.46
CA PRO A 625 -16.60 -1.70 9.70
C PRO A 625 -17.47 -1.24 8.53
N TYR A 626 -18.36 -0.27 8.79
CA TYR A 626 -19.21 0.31 7.75
C TYR A 626 -18.40 1.06 6.66
N THR A 627 -17.48 1.94 7.09
CA THR A 627 -16.72 2.77 6.14
C THR A 627 -15.73 1.95 5.31
N ASN A 628 -15.10 0.91 5.88
CA ASN A 628 -14.21 0.02 5.15
C ASN A 628 -14.96 -0.84 4.13
N GLN A 629 -16.15 -1.35 4.45
CA GLN A 629 -16.99 -2.08 3.49
C GLN A 629 -17.37 -1.18 2.31
N GLN A 630 -17.81 0.07 2.56
CA GLN A 630 -18.13 1.03 1.51
C GLN A 630 -16.90 1.41 0.67
N LYS A 631 -15.74 1.57 1.31
CA LYS A 631 -14.45 1.80 0.65
C LYS A 631 -14.14 0.68 -0.35
N GLN A 632 -14.25 -0.59 0.08
CA GLN A 632 -13.97 -1.75 -0.76
C GLN A 632 -14.97 -1.87 -1.91
N GLU A 633 -16.26 -1.67 -1.65
CA GLU A 633 -17.29 -1.70 -2.69
C GLU A 633 -17.00 -0.65 -3.79
N ILE A 634 -16.69 0.59 -3.40
CA ILE A 634 -16.36 1.66 -4.36
C ILE A 634 -15.08 1.33 -5.12
N ARG A 635 -14.05 0.84 -4.44
CA ARG A 635 -12.79 0.48 -5.05
C ARG A 635 -12.97 -0.57 -6.14
N TYR A 636 -13.52 -1.72 -5.80
CA TYR A 636 -13.62 -2.84 -6.74
C TYR A 636 -14.73 -2.66 -7.78
N ALA A 637 -15.93 -2.21 -7.38
CA ALA A 637 -17.07 -2.13 -8.29
C ALA A 637 -17.04 -0.91 -9.21
N LYS A 638 -16.56 0.27 -8.71
CA LYS A 638 -16.67 1.53 -9.44
C LYS A 638 -15.34 2.03 -9.98
N ILE A 639 -14.23 1.85 -9.23
CA ILE A 639 -12.90 2.32 -9.63
C ILE A 639 -12.21 1.26 -10.48
N GLU A 640 -11.97 0.06 -9.94
CA GLU A 640 -11.26 -1.01 -10.64
C GLU A 640 -12.12 -1.69 -11.70
N LYS A 641 -13.46 -1.50 -11.66
CA LYS A 641 -14.45 -2.08 -12.58
C LYS A 641 -14.29 -3.58 -12.78
N GLN A 642 -13.99 -4.29 -11.69
CA GLN A 642 -13.86 -5.72 -11.70
C GLN A 642 -15.24 -6.36 -11.59
N PRO A 643 -15.78 -6.99 -12.67
CA PRO A 643 -17.10 -7.63 -12.60
C PRO A 643 -17.15 -8.79 -11.60
N GLN A 644 -16.01 -9.39 -11.32
CA GLN A 644 -15.85 -10.56 -10.46
C GLN A 644 -15.97 -10.28 -8.96
N TYR A 645 -15.87 -9.02 -8.51
CA TYR A 645 -16.06 -8.70 -7.09
C TYR A 645 -17.47 -9.07 -6.58
N LYS A 646 -18.44 -9.16 -7.48
CA LYS A 646 -19.79 -9.63 -7.18
C LYS A 646 -19.97 -11.16 -7.20
N GLU A 647 -19.04 -11.91 -7.79
CA GLU A 647 -19.06 -13.36 -7.90
C GLU A 647 -17.80 -13.93 -7.24
N GLU A 648 -17.75 -13.98 -5.90
CA GLU A 648 -16.71 -14.72 -5.20
C GLU A 648 -16.94 -16.22 -5.46
N TYR A 649 -16.20 -16.77 -6.42
CA TYR A 649 -16.06 -18.21 -6.55
C TYR A 649 -14.87 -18.68 -5.71
N TYR A 650 -15.13 -19.65 -4.83
CA TYR A 650 -14.05 -20.34 -4.13
C TYR A 650 -13.61 -21.55 -4.97
N THR A 651 -12.33 -21.63 -5.28
CA THR A 651 -11.77 -22.72 -6.09
C THR A 651 -10.90 -23.63 -5.24
N ASN A 652 -11.05 -24.95 -5.46
CA ASN A 652 -10.23 -26.00 -4.84
C ASN A 652 -10.06 -25.85 -3.33
N PHE A 653 -11.17 -25.77 -2.60
CA PHE A 653 -11.12 -25.64 -1.14
C PHE A 653 -11.74 -26.81 -0.39
N HIS A 654 -11.23 -27.05 0.79
CA HIS A 654 -11.60 -28.13 1.68
C HIS A 654 -12.24 -27.57 2.96
N ARG A 655 -13.30 -28.21 3.46
CA ARG A 655 -13.98 -27.85 4.71
C ARG A 655 -14.26 -29.07 5.54
N ARG A 656 -13.96 -28.98 6.84
CA ARG A 656 -14.37 -29.99 7.81
C ARG A 656 -15.84 -29.75 8.19
N GLY A 657 -16.66 -30.78 8.08
CA GLY A 657 -18.03 -30.81 8.53
C GLY A 657 -18.20 -31.48 9.90
N ASP A 658 -19.42 -31.66 10.32
CA ASP A 658 -19.76 -32.39 11.53
C ASP A 658 -19.67 -33.93 11.29
N PHE A 659 -19.56 -34.71 12.34
CA PHE A 659 -19.54 -36.19 12.27
C PHE A 659 -18.50 -36.78 11.31
N GLY A 660 -17.25 -36.26 11.33
CA GLY A 660 -16.14 -36.78 10.53
C GLY A 660 -16.29 -36.53 9.02
N ARG A 661 -17.18 -35.61 8.61
CA ARG A 661 -17.35 -35.25 7.20
C ARG A 661 -16.27 -34.26 6.73
N ILE A 662 -15.82 -34.40 5.49
CA ILE A 662 -14.92 -33.43 4.83
C ILE A 662 -15.46 -33.15 3.43
N PHE A 663 -15.68 -31.89 3.17
CA PHE A 663 -16.19 -31.39 1.91
C PHE A 663 -15.04 -30.88 1.05
N ASN A 664 -14.92 -31.35 -0.18
CA ASN A 664 -13.97 -30.89 -1.17
C ASN A 664 -14.72 -30.27 -2.32
N PHE A 665 -14.55 -29.00 -2.56
CA PHE A 665 -15.17 -28.29 -3.67
C PHE A 665 -14.11 -27.90 -4.70
N ARG A 666 -14.32 -28.23 -5.98
CA ARG A 666 -13.52 -27.64 -7.05
C ARG A 666 -13.91 -26.19 -7.27
N LEU A 667 -15.21 -25.88 -7.22
CA LEU A 667 -15.76 -24.54 -7.32
C LEU A 667 -16.98 -24.41 -6.41
N TYR A 668 -17.09 -23.33 -5.65
CA TYR A 668 -18.26 -23.00 -4.85
C TYR A 668 -18.66 -21.55 -5.06
N ASN A 669 -19.95 -21.33 -5.38
CA ASN A 669 -20.56 -20.02 -5.49
C ASN A 669 -21.40 -19.73 -4.24
N PRO A 670 -20.96 -18.89 -3.32
CA PRO A 670 -21.69 -18.61 -2.07
C PRO A 670 -22.99 -17.84 -2.27
N ARG A 671 -23.20 -17.16 -3.40
CA ARG A 671 -24.45 -16.43 -3.67
C ARG A 671 -25.57 -17.31 -4.14
N GLN A 672 -25.22 -18.28 -4.96
CA GLN A 672 -26.18 -19.26 -5.48
C GLN A 672 -26.25 -20.48 -4.57
N ASN A 673 -25.40 -20.56 -3.54
CA ASN A 673 -25.20 -21.75 -2.70
C ASN A 673 -25.01 -23.01 -3.58
N LEU A 674 -24.16 -22.87 -4.61
CA LEU A 674 -23.92 -23.89 -5.62
C LEU A 674 -22.45 -24.33 -5.58
N GLY A 675 -22.22 -25.60 -5.29
CA GLY A 675 -20.93 -26.26 -5.45
C GLY A 675 -20.85 -27.02 -6.78
N LYS A 676 -19.71 -26.99 -7.46
CA LYS A 676 -19.42 -27.81 -8.64
C LYS A 676 -18.25 -28.76 -8.37
N ASP A 677 -18.36 -29.99 -8.88
CA ASP A 677 -17.42 -31.09 -8.67
C ASP A 677 -17.08 -31.27 -7.19
N VAL A 678 -18.11 -31.64 -6.43
CA VAL A 678 -18.05 -31.77 -4.98
C VAL A 678 -17.77 -33.21 -4.59
N GLN A 679 -16.91 -33.41 -3.60
CA GLN A 679 -16.68 -34.70 -2.95
C GLN A 679 -16.93 -34.54 -1.45
N ILE A 680 -17.77 -35.42 -0.90
CA ILE A 680 -18.07 -35.47 0.53
C ILE A 680 -17.54 -36.80 1.05
N HIS A 681 -16.47 -36.73 1.83
CA HIS A 681 -15.88 -37.87 2.51
C HIS A 681 -16.46 -37.95 3.92
N THR A 682 -16.92 -39.13 4.34
CA THR A 682 -17.36 -39.36 5.71
C THR A 682 -16.48 -40.42 6.32
N PHE A 683 -15.80 -40.08 7.43
CA PHE A 683 -14.89 -40.94 8.17
C PHE A 683 -15.51 -41.38 9.49
N ASP A 684 -15.24 -42.60 9.92
CA ASP A 684 -15.41 -43.07 11.27
C ASP A 684 -14.03 -43.43 11.83
N GLU A 685 -13.66 -42.74 12.92
CA GLU A 685 -12.25 -42.64 13.34
C GLU A 685 -11.40 -42.25 12.15
N ASN A 686 -10.56 -43.07 11.56
CA ASN A 686 -9.69 -42.77 10.41
C ASN A 686 -10.03 -43.58 9.16
N ARG A 687 -11.11 -44.36 9.17
CA ARG A 687 -11.56 -45.19 8.04
C ARG A 687 -12.60 -44.48 7.22
N LEU A 688 -12.43 -44.45 5.91
CA LEU A 688 -13.41 -43.89 4.98
C LEU A 688 -14.64 -44.81 4.89
N LEU A 689 -15.78 -44.38 5.41
CA LEU A 689 -17.02 -45.09 5.37
C LEU A 689 -17.85 -44.82 4.12
N ARG A 690 -17.88 -43.54 3.68
CA ARG A 690 -18.76 -43.12 2.60
C ARG A 690 -18.12 -42.00 1.80
N LEU A 691 -18.21 -42.10 0.50
CA LEU A 691 -17.81 -41.07 -0.44
C LEU A 691 -18.96 -40.73 -1.36
N ILE A 692 -19.38 -39.48 -1.38
CA ILE A 692 -20.34 -38.94 -2.33
C ILE A 692 -19.53 -38.04 -3.30
N LYS A 693 -19.65 -38.30 -4.60
CA LYS A 693 -19.15 -37.44 -5.66
C LYS A 693 -20.34 -36.89 -6.45
N ALA A 694 -20.41 -35.60 -6.66
CA ALA A 694 -21.51 -34.97 -7.41
C ALA A 694 -20.96 -33.88 -8.33
N LYS A 695 -21.50 -33.75 -9.53
CA LYS A 695 -21.18 -32.66 -10.45
C LYS A 695 -21.69 -31.34 -9.93
N GLU A 696 -22.89 -31.32 -9.33
CA GLU A 696 -23.48 -30.14 -8.72
C GLU A 696 -23.95 -30.46 -7.31
N PHE A 697 -23.86 -29.46 -6.44
CA PHE A 697 -24.28 -29.50 -5.04
C PHE A 697 -25.02 -28.23 -4.70
N VAL A 698 -26.33 -28.29 -4.55
CA VAL A 698 -27.20 -27.12 -4.48
C VAL A 698 -27.96 -27.10 -3.16
N TRP A 699 -28.04 -25.92 -2.53
CA TRP A 699 -28.88 -25.69 -1.38
C TRP A 699 -30.30 -25.33 -1.83
N LEU A 700 -31.32 -26.19 -1.49
CA LEU A 700 -32.71 -25.93 -1.75
C LEU A 700 -33.42 -25.73 -0.40
N ASP A 701 -33.78 -24.50 -0.10
CA ASP A 701 -34.47 -24.02 1.10
C ASP A 701 -33.91 -24.50 2.45
N THR A 702 -33.87 -25.80 2.71
CA THR A 702 -33.43 -26.37 3.99
C THR A 702 -32.53 -27.59 3.85
N VAL A 703 -32.27 -28.06 2.62
CA VAL A 703 -31.60 -29.35 2.37
C VAL A 703 -30.58 -29.20 1.24
N TRP A 704 -29.43 -29.83 1.40
CA TRP A 704 -28.46 -29.98 0.31
C TRP A 704 -28.89 -31.10 -0.64
N VAL A 705 -28.84 -30.84 -1.92
CA VAL A 705 -29.08 -31.80 -2.99
C VAL A 705 -27.84 -31.97 -3.83
N ALA A 706 -27.33 -33.18 -3.89
CA ALA A 706 -26.28 -33.60 -4.79
C ALA A 706 -26.89 -34.06 -6.11
N VAL A 707 -26.45 -33.52 -7.25
CA VAL A 707 -26.99 -33.79 -8.58
C VAL A 707 -25.91 -34.44 -9.46
N ASP A 708 -26.30 -35.44 -10.20
CA ASP A 708 -25.49 -36.20 -11.16
C ASP A 708 -24.17 -36.71 -10.52
N GLY A 709 -24.30 -37.85 -9.83
CA GLY A 709 -23.18 -38.34 -9.05
C GLY A 709 -23.18 -39.80 -8.66
N THR A 710 -22.18 -40.14 -7.85
CA THR A 710 -22.02 -41.52 -7.32
C THR A 710 -21.84 -41.47 -5.81
N GLN A 711 -22.44 -42.43 -5.13
CA GLN A 711 -22.24 -42.69 -3.72
C GLN A 711 -21.55 -44.07 -3.57
N THR A 712 -20.36 -44.05 -2.98
CA THR A 712 -19.60 -45.26 -2.63
C THR A 712 -19.70 -45.48 -1.12
N ILE A 713 -20.16 -46.66 -0.71
CA ILE A 713 -20.21 -47.11 0.67
C ILE A 713 -19.17 -48.20 0.85
N PHE A 714 -18.19 -47.92 1.70
CA PHE A 714 -17.06 -48.84 1.95
C PHE A 714 -17.39 -49.83 3.01
N SER A 715 -17.03 -51.10 2.77
CA SER A 715 -17.24 -52.18 3.75
C SER A 715 -16.21 -52.08 4.89
N ALA A 716 -16.69 -52.18 6.13
CA ALA A 716 -15.84 -52.19 7.33
C ALA A 716 -15.08 -53.51 7.54
N ALA A 717 -15.36 -54.53 6.73
CA ALA A 717 -14.77 -55.87 6.95
C ALA A 717 -13.40 -56.00 6.30
N GLU A 718 -12.45 -56.54 7.05
CA GLU A 718 -11.12 -56.92 6.58
C GLU A 718 -11.13 -58.14 5.62
N LEU A 719 -12.29 -58.73 5.39
CA LEU A 719 -12.46 -59.90 4.57
C LEU A 719 -12.84 -59.55 3.12
N PRO A 720 -12.20 -60.17 2.10
CA PRO A 720 -12.44 -59.86 0.70
C PRO A 720 -13.79 -60.22 0.12
N GLU A 721 -14.72 -60.77 0.92
CA GLU A 721 -16.03 -61.22 0.46
C GLU A 721 -17.13 -60.17 0.44
N LYS A 722 -17.00 -59.04 1.15
CA LYS A 722 -17.94 -57.93 1.05
C LYS A 722 -17.37 -56.82 0.13
N ARG A 723 -17.93 -56.70 -1.06
CA ARG A 723 -17.60 -55.64 -2.02
C ARG A 723 -18.18 -54.29 -1.57
N ASP A 724 -17.43 -53.23 -1.82
CA ASP A 724 -17.95 -51.85 -1.68
C ASP A 724 -19.12 -51.66 -2.62
N SER A 725 -20.15 -50.96 -2.18
CA SER A 725 -21.33 -50.68 -3.01
C SER A 725 -21.23 -49.32 -3.65
N ILE A 726 -21.34 -49.26 -4.98
CA ILE A 726 -21.42 -47.99 -5.73
C ILE A 726 -22.85 -47.84 -6.20
N ILE A 727 -23.48 -46.71 -5.87
CA ILE A 727 -24.84 -46.33 -6.24
C ILE A 727 -24.75 -45.07 -7.07
N GLU A 728 -25.18 -45.09 -8.32
CA GLU A 728 -25.32 -43.90 -9.16
C GLU A 728 -26.68 -43.23 -8.84
N PHE A 729 -26.69 -41.90 -8.89
CA PHE A 729 -27.91 -41.13 -8.65
C PHE A 729 -27.95 -39.89 -9.55
N ASP A 730 -29.17 -39.57 -10.03
CA ASP A 730 -29.46 -38.31 -10.73
C ASP A 730 -29.63 -37.16 -9.72
N SER A 731 -30.22 -37.43 -8.57
CA SER A 731 -30.41 -36.51 -7.47
C SER A 731 -30.40 -37.22 -6.12
N LEU A 732 -29.65 -36.71 -5.16
CA LEU A 732 -29.60 -37.30 -3.80
C LEU A 732 -29.85 -36.19 -2.78
N TYR A 733 -30.98 -36.30 -2.06
CA TYR A 733 -31.35 -35.41 -0.98
C TYR A 733 -30.61 -35.79 0.29
N LEU A 734 -29.78 -34.86 0.81
CA LEU A 734 -28.91 -35.09 1.95
C LEU A 734 -29.49 -34.43 3.22
N SER A 735 -30.65 -34.90 3.67
CA SER A 735 -31.34 -34.42 4.88
C SER A 735 -30.53 -34.63 6.18
N SER A 736 -29.54 -35.53 6.16
CA SER A 736 -28.63 -35.78 7.29
C SER A 736 -27.50 -34.75 7.44
N LEU A 737 -27.36 -33.82 6.49
CA LEU A 737 -26.36 -32.76 6.59
C LEU A 737 -26.86 -31.62 7.48
N THR A 738 -26.07 -31.29 8.48
CA THR A 738 -26.33 -30.22 9.45
C THR A 738 -25.68 -28.90 9.05
N GLU A 739 -24.75 -28.95 8.07
CA GLU A 739 -23.94 -27.83 7.61
C GLU A 739 -24.76 -26.91 6.70
N LYS A 740 -24.98 -25.67 7.15
CA LYS A 740 -25.63 -24.61 6.37
C LYS A 740 -24.67 -23.93 5.38
N PRO A 741 -25.18 -23.25 4.32
CA PRO A 741 -24.37 -22.55 3.33
C PRO A 741 -23.40 -21.53 3.94
N GLU A 742 -23.79 -20.84 5.01
CA GLU A 742 -22.95 -19.83 5.67
C GLU A 742 -21.63 -20.43 6.17
N ARG A 743 -21.60 -21.73 6.48
CA ARG A 743 -20.39 -22.43 6.90
C ARG A 743 -19.33 -22.57 5.80
N PHE A 744 -19.76 -22.53 4.54
CA PHE A 744 -18.85 -22.60 3.37
C PHE A 744 -18.42 -21.23 2.85
N THR A 745 -19.03 -20.15 3.33
CA THR A 745 -18.63 -18.79 2.99
C THR A 745 -17.32 -18.40 3.68
N ARG A 746 -16.46 -17.73 2.97
CA ARG A 746 -15.20 -17.18 3.50
C ARG A 746 -15.29 -15.66 3.48
N ARG A 747 -15.16 -15.00 4.62
CA ARG A 747 -14.92 -13.56 4.67
C ARG A 747 -13.42 -13.33 4.50
N ASN A 748 -13.01 -12.65 3.40
CA ASN A 748 -11.63 -12.25 3.23
C ASN A 748 -11.36 -11.04 4.12
N ILE A 749 -10.54 -11.20 5.14
CA ILE A 749 -10.01 -10.10 5.94
C ILE A 749 -8.74 -9.64 5.24
N ASP A 750 -8.68 -8.35 4.84
CA ASP A 750 -7.42 -7.77 4.40
C ASP A 750 -6.50 -7.66 5.62
N PRO A 751 -5.33 -8.33 5.63
CA PRO A 751 -4.39 -8.25 6.74
C PRO A 751 -3.94 -6.81 7.07
N ARG A 752 -4.02 -5.90 6.09
CA ARG A 752 -3.65 -4.49 6.24
C ARG A 752 -4.70 -3.69 7.00
N ASP A 753 -5.96 -4.10 6.97
CA ASP A 753 -7.05 -3.43 7.68
C ASP A 753 -7.14 -3.85 9.16
N PHE A 754 -6.24 -4.73 9.65
CA PHE A 754 -6.18 -5.19 11.06
C PHE A 754 -7.50 -5.73 11.61
N GLY A 755 -8.36 -6.28 10.77
CA GLY A 755 -9.71 -6.71 11.14
C GLY A 755 -10.68 -5.56 11.44
N TYR A 756 -10.37 -4.31 11.05
CA TYR A 756 -11.26 -3.15 11.22
C TYR A 756 -12.43 -3.11 10.23
N ASP A 757 -12.49 -4.01 9.29
CA ASP A 757 -13.63 -4.25 8.41
C ASP A 757 -14.76 -5.06 9.08
N GLN A 758 -14.53 -5.61 10.27
CA GLN A 758 -15.45 -6.44 11.03
C GLN A 758 -15.65 -5.90 12.45
N THR A 759 -16.82 -6.16 13.03
CA THR A 759 -17.07 -5.91 14.46
C THR A 759 -16.43 -6.99 15.33
N ILE A 760 -16.37 -6.76 16.65
CA ILE A 760 -15.94 -7.80 17.62
C ILE A 760 -16.84 -9.03 17.55
N ALA A 761 -18.15 -8.82 17.31
CA ALA A 761 -19.12 -9.91 17.18
C ALA A 761 -18.84 -10.74 15.91
N ASP A 762 -18.63 -10.08 14.77
CA ASP A 762 -18.29 -10.75 13.51
C ASP A 762 -16.98 -11.53 13.61
N LEU A 763 -15.94 -10.96 14.24
CA LEU A 763 -14.65 -11.65 14.45
C LEU A 763 -14.80 -12.90 15.33
N LYS A 764 -15.63 -12.85 16.36
CA LYS A 764 -15.89 -14.03 17.21
C LYS A 764 -16.62 -15.12 16.45
N GLU A 765 -17.62 -14.76 15.66
CA GLU A 765 -18.35 -15.68 14.79
C GLU A 765 -17.40 -16.32 13.75
N GLU A 766 -16.55 -15.51 13.09
CA GLU A 766 -15.57 -15.99 12.13
C GLU A 766 -14.56 -16.95 12.76
N ILE A 767 -14.08 -16.66 13.98
CA ILE A 767 -13.18 -17.56 14.73
C ILE A 767 -13.86 -18.90 14.96
N GLU A 768 -15.13 -18.91 15.41
CA GLU A 768 -15.86 -20.13 15.67
C GLU A 768 -16.09 -20.96 14.39
N ILE A 769 -16.47 -20.29 13.30
CA ILE A 769 -16.67 -20.93 11.98
C ILE A 769 -15.35 -21.54 11.48
N ARG A 770 -14.21 -20.83 11.59
CA ARG A 770 -12.92 -21.33 11.15
C ARG A 770 -12.45 -22.53 11.96
N GLU A 771 -12.57 -22.47 13.29
CA GLU A 771 -12.22 -23.60 14.16
C GLU A 771 -13.05 -24.85 13.85
N LYS A 772 -14.36 -24.68 13.66
CA LYS A 772 -15.25 -25.79 13.24
C LYS A 772 -14.87 -26.35 11.87
N ASN A 773 -14.38 -25.52 10.97
CA ASN A 773 -13.98 -25.93 9.62
C ASN A 773 -12.55 -26.51 9.54
N GLY A 774 -11.80 -26.59 10.64
CA GLY A 774 -10.41 -27.03 10.65
C GLY A 774 -9.47 -26.05 9.95
N ILE A 775 -9.78 -24.73 10.00
CA ILE A 775 -8.96 -23.67 9.44
C ILE A 775 -8.32 -22.92 10.60
N SER A 776 -7.05 -22.51 10.44
CA SER A 776 -6.41 -21.70 11.46
C SER A 776 -7.17 -20.38 11.67
N ALA A 777 -7.58 -20.12 12.89
CA ALA A 777 -8.18 -18.86 13.32
C ALA A 777 -7.21 -17.99 14.13
N THR A 778 -5.90 -18.31 14.06
CA THR A 778 -4.86 -17.61 14.84
C THR A 778 -4.78 -16.13 14.48
N PRO A 779 -4.76 -15.71 13.19
CA PRO A 779 -4.76 -14.30 12.83
C PRO A 779 -5.99 -13.53 13.37
N GLU A 780 -7.19 -14.12 13.26
CA GLU A 780 -8.43 -13.52 13.71
C GLU A 780 -8.46 -13.36 15.23
N LYS A 781 -7.96 -14.34 15.97
CA LYS A 781 -7.79 -14.25 17.42
C LYS A 781 -6.83 -13.11 17.81
N VAL A 782 -5.76 -12.92 17.05
CA VAL A 782 -4.80 -11.83 17.26
C VAL A 782 -5.50 -10.48 16.96
N TYR A 783 -6.20 -10.34 15.84
CA TYR A 783 -6.91 -9.11 15.48
C TYR A 783 -8.01 -8.76 16.51
N LEU A 784 -8.74 -9.77 17.01
CA LEU A 784 -9.71 -9.58 18.08
C LEU A 784 -9.05 -8.95 19.34
N ARG A 785 -7.85 -9.37 19.70
CA ARG A 785 -7.12 -8.79 20.84
C ARG A 785 -6.59 -7.39 20.54
N PHE A 786 -6.17 -7.13 19.30
CA PHE A 786 -5.73 -5.80 18.88
C PHE A 786 -6.84 -4.76 18.93
N LYS A 787 -8.10 -5.13 18.64
CA LYS A 787 -9.24 -4.21 18.78
C LYS A 787 -9.35 -3.58 20.19
N TYR A 788 -8.92 -4.30 21.22
CA TYR A 788 -8.87 -3.77 22.59
C TYR A 788 -7.58 -3.03 22.91
N SER A 789 -6.44 -3.46 22.38
CA SER A 789 -5.13 -2.92 22.76
C SER A 789 -4.74 -1.64 22.02
N ILE A 790 -5.04 -1.53 20.71
CA ILE A 790 -4.66 -0.38 19.88
C ILE A 790 -5.25 0.94 20.40
N PRO A 791 -6.55 1.05 20.74
CA PRO A 791 -7.10 2.31 21.24
C PRO A 791 -6.38 2.87 22.46
N LEU A 792 -5.87 2.00 23.35
CA LEU A 792 -5.19 2.41 24.56
C LEU A 792 -3.82 3.07 24.31
N THR A 793 -3.26 2.89 23.13
CA THR A 793 -1.96 3.46 22.76
C THR A 793 -1.93 4.97 22.93
N SER A 794 -3.02 5.68 22.59
CA SER A 794 -3.11 7.14 22.73
C SER A 794 -2.95 7.61 24.18
N PHE A 795 -3.42 6.86 25.14
CA PHE A 795 -3.22 7.12 26.57
C PHE A 795 -1.79 6.82 27.00
N ILE A 796 -1.27 5.64 26.61
CA ILE A 796 0.06 5.16 27.04
C ILE A 796 1.18 6.06 26.54
N ILE A 797 1.07 6.54 25.30
CA ILE A 797 2.13 7.31 24.67
C ILE A 797 2.32 8.71 25.31
N ILE A 798 1.28 9.26 25.94
CA ILE A 798 1.36 10.52 26.70
C ILE A 798 2.24 10.37 27.93
N LEU A 799 2.28 9.19 28.58
CA LEU A 799 3.16 8.91 29.72
C LEU A 799 4.64 9.08 29.36
N ILE A 800 5.02 8.81 28.12
CA ILE A 800 6.40 9.00 27.63
C ILE A 800 6.61 10.44 27.17
N ALA A 801 5.59 11.01 26.49
CA ALA A 801 5.67 12.33 25.87
C ALA A 801 5.93 13.43 26.90
N VAL A 802 5.21 13.41 28.03
CA VAL A 802 5.26 14.46 29.04
C VAL A 802 6.64 14.59 29.69
N PRO A 803 7.26 13.53 30.25
CA PRO A 803 8.58 13.66 30.90
C PRO A 803 9.68 13.97 29.90
N LEU A 804 9.57 13.46 28.65
CA LEU A 804 10.52 13.71 27.58
C LEU A 804 10.56 15.18 27.18
N ALA A 805 9.37 15.81 27.06
CA ALA A 805 9.21 17.21 26.67
C ALA A 805 9.45 18.21 27.83
N ALA A 806 9.44 17.75 29.07
CA ALA A 806 9.58 18.60 30.25
C ALA A 806 11.03 19.05 30.52
N ASP A 807 12.05 18.47 29.83
CA ASP A 807 13.46 18.84 30.03
C ASP A 807 13.79 20.14 29.27
N PRO A 808 14.14 21.25 29.94
CA PRO A 808 14.40 22.52 29.28
C PRO A 808 15.64 22.50 28.37
N LYS A 809 16.60 21.61 28.59
CA LYS A 809 17.77 21.43 27.71
C LYS A 809 17.39 20.88 26.33
N ARG A 810 16.22 20.26 26.18
CA ARG A 810 15.67 19.68 24.95
C ARG A 810 14.58 20.53 24.31
N GLY A 811 14.38 21.75 24.78
CA GLY A 811 13.25 22.63 24.42
C GLY A 811 13.22 23.18 22.98
N SER A 812 14.06 22.69 22.06
CA SER A 812 13.86 22.99 20.63
C SER A 812 12.66 22.17 20.09
N PRO A 813 11.66 22.81 19.43
CA PRO A 813 10.57 22.09 18.78
C PRO A 813 11.05 21.00 17.80
N ALA A 814 12.17 21.22 17.12
CA ALA A 814 12.79 20.26 16.22
C ALA A 814 13.29 19.01 16.95
N ILE A 815 13.92 19.17 18.11
CA ILE A 815 14.41 18.05 18.93
C ILE A 815 13.21 17.25 19.49
N GLY A 816 12.18 17.95 19.99
CA GLY A 816 10.96 17.32 20.48
C GLY A 816 10.25 16.51 19.38
N PHE A 817 10.19 17.03 18.17
CA PHE A 817 9.63 16.32 17.02
C PHE A 817 10.47 15.11 16.61
N ALA A 818 11.81 15.22 16.60
CA ALA A 818 12.71 14.09 16.32
C ALA A 818 12.52 12.95 17.33
N PHE A 819 12.34 13.27 18.62
CA PHE A 819 12.01 12.27 19.62
C PHE A 819 10.62 11.66 19.39
N ALA A 820 9.62 12.47 19.00
CA ALA A 820 8.29 11.95 18.69
C ALA A 820 8.35 10.94 17.54
N ILE A 821 9.07 11.26 16.47
CA ILE A 821 9.28 10.34 15.33
C ILE A 821 10.00 9.07 15.79
N GLY A 822 11.10 9.19 16.53
CA GLY A 822 11.86 8.03 17.03
C GLY A 822 11.01 7.09 17.87
N ILE A 823 10.21 7.65 18.79
CA ILE A 823 9.30 6.87 19.63
C ILE A 823 8.20 6.21 18.81
N SER A 824 7.58 6.96 17.88
CA SER A 824 6.53 6.42 17.01
C SER A 824 7.07 5.29 16.13
N PHE A 825 8.26 5.44 15.57
CA PHE A 825 8.91 4.43 14.76
C PHE A 825 9.25 3.18 15.55
N THR A 826 9.82 3.35 16.75
CA THR A 826 10.11 2.23 17.65
C THR A 826 8.83 1.49 18.05
N TYR A 827 7.76 2.23 18.37
CA TYR A 827 6.46 1.65 18.66
C TYR A 827 5.94 0.84 17.47
N MET A 828 5.98 1.41 16.27
CA MET A 828 5.45 0.80 15.06
C MET A 828 6.23 -0.48 14.68
N ILE A 829 7.57 -0.46 14.74
CA ILE A 829 8.39 -1.66 14.51
C ILE A 829 8.04 -2.76 15.52
N LEU A 830 8.02 -2.43 16.81
CA LEU A 830 7.69 -3.43 17.83
C LEU A 830 6.26 -3.95 17.68
N PHE A 831 5.30 -3.06 17.38
CA PHE A 831 3.93 -3.43 17.12
C PHE A 831 3.85 -4.46 15.97
N GLU A 832 4.52 -4.19 14.86
CA GLU A 832 4.51 -5.05 13.68
C GLU A 832 5.21 -6.39 13.94
N VAL A 833 6.34 -6.38 14.68
CA VAL A 833 7.04 -7.59 15.12
C VAL A 833 6.11 -8.48 15.97
N PHE A 834 5.47 -7.92 16.99
CA PHE A 834 4.59 -8.70 17.86
C PHE A 834 3.32 -9.15 17.12
N ARG A 835 2.78 -8.34 16.22
CA ARG A 835 1.65 -8.71 15.34
C ARG A 835 2.00 -9.95 14.52
N THR A 836 3.13 -9.90 13.82
CA THR A 836 3.54 -11.00 12.92
C THR A 836 3.90 -12.27 13.70
N LEU A 837 4.53 -12.15 14.87
CA LEU A 837 4.77 -13.29 15.77
C LEU A 837 3.46 -13.93 16.24
N GLY A 838 2.44 -13.11 16.51
CA GLY A 838 1.12 -13.60 16.91
C GLY A 838 0.38 -14.26 15.75
N THR A 839 0.29 -13.61 14.58
CA THR A 839 -0.43 -14.15 13.41
C THR A 839 0.25 -15.40 12.84
N SER A 840 1.57 -15.52 12.97
CA SER A 840 2.31 -16.74 12.60
C SER A 840 2.19 -17.88 13.64
N GLY A 841 1.49 -17.67 14.77
CA GLY A 841 1.31 -18.68 15.81
C GLY A 841 2.52 -18.91 16.75
N LYS A 842 3.63 -18.16 16.55
CA LYS A 842 4.83 -18.26 17.40
C LYS A 842 4.63 -17.64 18.79
N LEU A 843 3.66 -16.74 18.94
CA LEU A 843 3.32 -16.08 20.19
C LEU A 843 1.81 -16.17 20.43
N SER A 844 1.39 -16.35 21.69
CA SER A 844 -0.04 -16.40 21.99
C SER A 844 -0.74 -15.07 21.67
N PRO A 845 -2.01 -15.07 21.20
CA PRO A 845 -2.74 -13.88 20.80
C PRO A 845 -2.81 -12.76 21.86
N PRO A 846 -3.00 -13.05 23.17
CA PRO A 846 -2.96 -12.01 24.21
C PRO A 846 -1.59 -11.35 24.35
N LEU A 847 -0.50 -12.14 24.35
CA LEU A 847 0.85 -11.60 24.47
C LEU A 847 1.23 -10.76 23.25
N SER A 848 0.88 -11.21 22.05
CA SER A 848 1.18 -10.44 20.84
C SER A 848 0.52 -9.07 20.84
N ALA A 849 -0.72 -8.97 21.28
CA ALA A 849 -1.48 -7.72 21.25
C ALA A 849 -1.12 -6.74 22.38
N TRP A 850 -0.70 -7.22 23.54
CA TRP A 850 -0.49 -6.37 24.72
C TRP A 850 0.96 -6.06 25.04
N SER A 851 1.94 -6.84 24.54
CA SER A 851 3.35 -6.68 24.91
C SER A 851 3.91 -5.29 24.63
N VAL A 852 3.63 -4.72 23.46
CA VAL A 852 4.12 -3.39 23.11
C VAL A 852 3.56 -2.32 24.05
N ASN A 853 2.26 -2.36 24.29
CA ASN A 853 1.59 -1.44 25.19
C ASN A 853 2.11 -1.57 26.62
N ALA A 854 2.39 -2.79 27.09
CA ALA A 854 2.98 -3.05 28.40
C ALA A 854 4.41 -2.49 28.50
N ILE A 855 5.25 -2.71 27.47
CA ILE A 855 6.63 -2.18 27.43
C ILE A 855 6.60 -0.65 27.49
N PHE A 856 5.81 0.00 26.63
CA PHE A 856 5.72 1.46 26.58
C PHE A 856 5.10 2.06 27.84
N PHE A 857 4.13 1.40 28.45
CA PHE A 857 3.53 1.80 29.74
C PHE A 857 4.58 1.78 30.86
N LEU A 858 5.33 0.69 30.98
CA LEU A 858 6.39 0.57 32.00
C LEU A 858 7.49 1.60 31.78
N VAL A 859 7.95 1.80 30.56
CA VAL A 859 8.95 2.82 30.21
C VAL A 859 8.43 4.21 30.58
N GLY A 860 7.19 4.53 30.18
CA GLY A 860 6.56 5.81 30.50
C GLY A 860 6.42 6.07 32.01
N LEU A 861 6.01 5.05 32.77
CA LEU A 861 5.93 5.10 34.23
C LEU A 861 7.30 5.39 34.84
N VAL A 862 8.33 4.65 34.46
CA VAL A 862 9.71 4.85 34.97
C VAL A 862 10.20 6.27 34.65
N MET A 863 9.95 6.76 33.43
CA MET A 863 10.30 8.12 33.02
C MET A 863 9.56 9.17 33.87
N MET A 864 8.25 8.99 34.10
CA MET A 864 7.44 9.88 34.92
C MET A 864 7.91 9.94 36.41
N PHE A 865 8.31 8.79 36.97
CA PHE A 865 8.86 8.74 38.34
C PHE A 865 10.25 9.38 38.44
N LYS A 866 11.10 9.28 37.41
CA LYS A 866 12.42 9.90 37.37
C LYS A 866 12.41 11.39 37.05
N ALA A 867 11.37 11.88 36.40
CA ALA A 867 11.21 13.28 36.00
C ALA A 867 10.74 14.13 37.21
N ARG A 868 11.68 14.61 37.99
CA ARG A 868 11.42 15.54 39.11
C ARG A 868 11.21 16.97 38.66
#